data_4ab253ec86fd17d73a0deb8950f27dea
#
_entry.id   4ab253ec86fd17d73a0deb8950f27dea
#
_cell.length_a   1.000
_cell.length_b   1.000
_cell.length_c   1.000
_cell.angle_alpha   90.00
_cell.angle_beta   90.00
_cell.angle_gamma   90.00
#
_symmetry.space_group_name_H-M   'P 1'
#
loop_
_entity.id
_entity.type
_entity.pdbx_description
1 polymer ?
#
loop_
_entity_poly.entity_id
_entity_poly.type
_entity_poly.pdbx_seq_one_letter_code
_entity_poly.pdbx_strand_id
1 'polypeptide(L)'
;VLSMATLAALAAPASATDTMPWGGQYADTSHPEQSAGANQPYQHGYTGLDILNWNPDADKDSEYLRSRVPLQTRIAANAATQKDPNLPADTEMFNLAGDYGNAFFESFHDNNVFSQYLFNYWQYTDYYGTWHGQPTANVPKSLYDEKAQSDWTQKWFEFGTLNLPNAAYTNVAHKNGAKSIATIFYSGNDRGEQTYKDLLQGKRADGTYPVADKLVEIAKYYGFDGYFVNQESSVNSADVPAYQDFMKQIIDQGIYIQWYDSATYPNGGVSYQNMFNDANSPWVQDPNKGKISDSIFLNYWFSGNMLQDSADHAKSLGIDPKYAVFAGIEAGQKKFGSIASNANYMNVNLDADGKPYVSLAALGTDFVSHELGDDKKVYPKYQNQVFDRERRLWTGSSTGEKGTTDISDPYIDDGTSSDSWKGFASQIAERSVIGGPVFSTSFNTGHGLEWRDNGEQTSNQQWGNINLQDILPTWQWWIDADSDPLQADFDYGKKYEAAPRFNYTKVGGYEGGDSLVLSGKLSSDNTVRLYKTDLSVAAGSKVELTYNKLNSDDSKLQLGLIFADDTKTIVPVDMADGGASNGWKTATVDLSQYAGKKIATLGLIVKAGANPIDNYQVNIGKITVTDGAAYTPAAPTNFQVERAYADSDELTVKWDLADYSTAKNYLLYLDNTFLGGRYDDTLYVKHLPAKTGTLKLYAVGAD
;
A
#
# COMPACT_ATOMS: atom_id res chain seq x y z
N VAL A 1 -15.66 -16.18 -5.75
CA VAL A 1 -15.93 -17.23 -6.72
C VAL A 1 -14.84 -17.26 -7.78
N LEU A 2 -14.41 -18.45 -8.19
CA LEU A 2 -13.29 -18.69 -9.08
C LEU A 2 -13.73 -19.34 -10.37
N SER A 3 -13.21 -18.86 -11.51
CA SER A 3 -13.28 -19.52 -12.79
C SER A 3 -11.87 -19.83 -13.30
N MET A 4 -11.70 -20.99 -13.91
CA MET A 4 -10.39 -21.53 -14.23
C MET A 4 -10.18 -21.69 -15.75
N ALA A 5 -8.97 -21.35 -16.21
CA ALA A 5 -8.41 -21.82 -17.47
C ALA A 5 -7.23 -22.75 -17.17
N THR A 6 -7.11 -23.83 -17.92
CA THR A 6 -6.08 -24.85 -17.69
C THR A 6 -5.20 -24.99 -18.92
N LEU A 7 -3.90 -25.05 -18.71
CA LEU A 7 -2.90 -25.38 -19.71
C LEU A 7 -2.28 -26.73 -19.36
N ALA A 8 -2.38 -27.71 -20.27
CA ALA A 8 -2.08 -29.11 -19.98
C ALA A 8 -0.60 -29.42 -19.75
N ALA A 9 0.32 -28.59 -20.24
CA ALA A 9 1.75 -28.75 -20.06
C ALA A 9 2.48 -27.43 -20.22
N LEU A 10 3.66 -27.32 -19.60
CA LEU A 10 4.55 -26.21 -19.88
C LEU A 10 5.04 -26.27 -21.33
N ALA A 11 5.13 -25.13 -21.97
CA ALA A 11 5.74 -25.04 -23.29
C ALA A 11 7.21 -25.47 -23.25
N ALA A 12 7.76 -25.85 -24.40
CA ALA A 12 9.18 -26.10 -24.52
C ALA A 12 9.96 -24.86 -24.07
N PRO A 13 11.10 -25.04 -23.35
CA PRO A 13 11.91 -23.93 -22.91
C PRO A 13 12.30 -23.01 -24.06
N ALA A 14 12.12 -21.72 -23.90
CA ALA A 14 12.70 -20.73 -24.80
C ALA A 14 14.22 -20.79 -24.66
N SER A 15 14.96 -20.55 -25.74
CA SER A 15 16.41 -20.36 -25.61
C SER A 15 16.65 -19.11 -24.76
N ALA A 16 17.48 -19.21 -23.75
CA ALA A 16 17.85 -18.12 -22.83
C ALA A 16 18.72 -17.09 -23.56
N THR A 17 18.19 -16.45 -24.61
CA THR A 17 18.91 -15.41 -25.37
C THR A 17 18.87 -14.05 -24.71
N ASP A 18 17.99 -13.86 -23.73
CA ASP A 18 17.74 -12.58 -23.09
C ASP A 18 17.88 -12.65 -21.57
N THR A 19 19.00 -13.19 -21.09
CA THR A 19 19.34 -13.04 -19.66
C THR A 19 19.51 -11.57 -19.35
N MET A 20 18.87 -11.13 -18.27
CA MET A 20 19.05 -9.78 -17.78
C MET A 20 20.53 -9.55 -17.44
N PRO A 21 21.03 -8.31 -17.55
CA PRO A 21 22.45 -8.02 -17.30
C PRO A 21 22.98 -8.52 -15.98
N TRP A 22 22.13 -8.60 -14.96
CA TRP A 22 22.51 -9.12 -13.66
C TRP A 22 22.27 -10.63 -13.48
N GLY A 23 21.40 -11.23 -14.29
CA GLY A 23 21.20 -12.68 -14.48
C GLY A 23 21.46 -13.63 -13.31
N GLY A 24 20.97 -13.36 -12.13
CA GLY A 24 21.24 -14.19 -10.95
C GLY A 24 22.68 -14.08 -10.39
N GLN A 25 23.50 -13.19 -10.92
CA GLN A 25 24.89 -12.96 -10.45
C GLN A 25 24.98 -12.50 -9.00
N TYR A 26 23.88 -12.00 -8.49
CA TYR A 26 23.73 -11.53 -7.13
C TYR A 26 22.86 -12.44 -6.29
N ALA A 27 22.80 -13.70 -6.66
CA ALA A 27 22.23 -14.68 -5.76
C ALA A 27 22.88 -14.53 -4.39
N ASP A 28 22.11 -14.07 -3.42
CA ASP A 28 22.50 -14.17 -2.03
C ASP A 28 22.45 -15.64 -1.66
N THR A 29 23.61 -16.27 -1.51
CA THR A 29 23.67 -17.69 -1.21
C THR A 29 23.16 -18.03 0.19
N SER A 30 23.05 -17.04 1.07
CA SER A 30 22.43 -17.21 2.40
C SER A 30 20.91 -17.05 2.37
N HIS A 31 20.37 -16.34 1.36
CA HIS A 31 18.95 -16.07 1.16
C HIS A 31 18.59 -16.23 -0.32
N PRO A 32 18.68 -17.44 -0.88
CA PRO A 32 18.50 -17.67 -2.32
C PRO A 32 17.07 -17.32 -2.80
N GLU A 33 16.09 -17.39 -1.92
CA GLU A 33 14.70 -16.98 -2.21
C GLU A 33 14.54 -15.48 -2.51
N GLN A 34 15.50 -14.67 -2.08
CA GLN A 34 15.52 -13.22 -2.33
C GLN A 34 16.26 -12.85 -3.61
N SER A 35 16.84 -13.81 -4.28
CA SER A 35 17.61 -13.56 -5.49
C SER A 35 16.70 -13.19 -6.65
N ALA A 36 17.13 -12.21 -7.45
CA ALA A 36 16.49 -11.92 -8.72
C ALA A 36 16.60 -13.14 -9.65
N GLY A 37 15.53 -13.43 -10.37
CA GLY A 37 15.55 -14.44 -11.43
C GLY A 37 16.41 -13.99 -12.60
N ALA A 38 17.05 -14.92 -13.28
CA ALA A 38 17.93 -14.64 -14.42
C ALA A 38 17.23 -13.89 -15.55
N ASN A 39 15.92 -14.09 -15.70
CA ASN A 39 15.09 -13.49 -16.74
C ASN A 39 13.98 -12.59 -16.13
N GLN A 40 14.15 -12.16 -14.91
CA GLN A 40 13.19 -11.30 -14.24
C GLN A 40 13.04 -9.98 -14.99
N PRO A 41 11.81 -9.59 -15.38
CA PRO A 41 11.56 -8.27 -15.92
C PRO A 41 12.02 -7.20 -14.92
N TYR A 42 12.62 -6.15 -15.44
CA TYR A 42 13.17 -5.15 -14.56
C TYR A 42 12.94 -3.73 -15.05
N GLN A 43 12.82 -2.84 -14.10
CA GLN A 43 12.67 -1.43 -14.30
C GLN A 43 14.01 -0.73 -14.06
N HIS A 44 14.40 0.09 -15.00
CA HIS A 44 15.51 1.05 -14.82
C HIS A 44 14.95 2.47 -14.70
N GLY A 45 15.74 3.38 -14.16
CA GLY A 45 15.39 4.79 -14.17
C GLY A 45 15.56 5.40 -15.56
N TYR A 46 14.85 6.48 -15.83
CA TYR A 46 14.93 7.20 -17.10
C TYR A 46 15.70 8.52 -16.94
N THR A 47 16.62 8.78 -17.84
CA THR A 47 17.21 10.13 -18.04
C THR A 47 16.22 11.03 -18.77
N GLY A 48 16.51 12.34 -18.84
CA GLY A 48 15.69 13.25 -19.65
C GLY A 48 15.63 12.86 -21.13
N LEU A 49 16.71 12.31 -21.68
CA LEU A 49 16.76 11.81 -23.05
C LEU A 49 15.93 10.53 -23.23
N ASP A 50 15.97 9.62 -22.25
CA ASP A 50 15.14 8.41 -22.27
C ASP A 50 13.65 8.76 -22.25
N ILE A 51 13.27 9.76 -21.45
CA ILE A 51 11.88 10.25 -21.42
C ILE A 51 11.48 10.80 -22.78
N LEU A 52 12.31 11.67 -23.37
CA LEU A 52 12.02 12.27 -24.67
C LEU A 52 11.81 11.23 -25.76
N ASN A 53 12.61 10.17 -25.75
CA ASN A 53 12.60 9.11 -26.75
C ASN A 53 11.77 7.89 -26.32
N TRP A 54 11.06 7.97 -25.21
CA TRP A 54 10.33 6.85 -24.65
C TRP A 54 9.32 6.25 -25.64
N ASN A 55 9.37 4.93 -25.76
CA ASN A 55 8.49 4.13 -26.60
C ASN A 55 8.32 2.74 -25.94
N PRO A 56 7.11 2.38 -25.49
CA PRO A 56 6.89 1.10 -24.83
C PRO A 56 7.18 -0.11 -25.73
N ASP A 57 7.03 0.03 -27.05
CA ASP A 57 7.29 -1.06 -28.00
C ASP A 57 8.79 -1.38 -28.11
N ALA A 58 9.66 -0.45 -27.72
CA ALA A 58 11.10 -0.65 -27.72
C ALA A 58 11.62 -1.24 -26.39
N ASP A 59 10.81 -1.24 -25.35
CA ASP A 59 11.15 -1.79 -24.03
C ASP A 59 10.47 -3.15 -23.85
N LYS A 60 11.27 -4.23 -23.91
CA LYS A 60 10.77 -5.60 -23.83
C LYS A 60 10.10 -5.93 -22.50
N ASP A 61 10.42 -5.18 -21.46
CA ASP A 61 9.91 -5.42 -20.10
C ASP A 61 8.71 -4.54 -19.75
N SER A 62 8.39 -3.54 -20.58
CA SER A 62 7.38 -2.52 -20.27
C SER A 62 6.00 -3.12 -19.95
N GLU A 63 5.58 -4.17 -20.64
CA GLU A 63 4.28 -4.79 -20.42
C GLU A 63 4.13 -5.44 -19.04
N TYR A 64 5.24 -5.92 -18.45
CA TYR A 64 5.24 -6.54 -17.11
C TYR A 64 5.23 -5.51 -15.97
N LEU A 65 5.47 -4.25 -16.30
CA LEU A 65 5.66 -3.16 -15.35
C LEU A 65 4.44 -2.25 -15.24
N ARG A 66 3.34 -2.63 -15.90
CA ARG A 66 2.10 -1.87 -15.92
C ARG A 66 1.21 -2.21 -14.73
N SER A 67 0.54 -1.19 -14.20
CA SER A 67 -0.59 -1.35 -13.30
C SER A 67 -1.88 -1.32 -14.12
N ARG A 68 -2.77 -2.28 -13.85
CA ARG A 68 -4.05 -2.42 -14.56
C ARG A 68 -5.25 -2.15 -13.68
N VAL A 69 -5.09 -2.09 -12.36
CA VAL A 69 -6.19 -1.80 -11.44
C VAL A 69 -6.59 -0.33 -11.59
N PRO A 70 -7.84 -0.04 -11.95
CA PRO A 70 -8.31 1.34 -12.01
C PRO A 70 -8.41 1.94 -10.60
N LEU A 71 -8.20 3.25 -10.50
CA LEU A 71 -8.37 3.97 -9.24
C LEU A 71 -9.81 3.83 -8.74
N GLN A 72 -9.97 3.19 -7.59
CA GLN A 72 -11.27 2.98 -6.98
C GLN A 72 -11.76 4.25 -6.29
N THR A 73 -13.07 4.48 -6.33
CA THR A 73 -13.70 5.64 -5.70
C THR A 73 -13.87 5.38 -4.22
N ARG A 74 -13.43 6.31 -3.40
CA ARG A 74 -13.68 6.28 -1.96
C ARG A 74 -15.12 6.65 -1.64
N ILE A 75 -15.69 6.02 -0.63
CA ILE A 75 -17.02 6.35 -0.13
C ILE A 75 -17.01 7.71 0.55
N ALA A 76 -18.18 8.32 0.64
CA ALA A 76 -18.34 9.58 1.34
C ALA A 76 -17.92 9.46 2.81
N ALA A 77 -17.28 10.50 3.32
CA ALA A 77 -16.92 10.54 4.73
C ALA A 77 -18.17 10.57 5.62
N ASN A 78 -18.08 9.86 6.74
CA ASN A 78 -19.13 9.86 7.77
C ASN A 78 -18.46 10.01 9.13
N ALA A 79 -18.50 11.20 9.71
CA ALA A 79 -17.87 11.51 10.99
C ALA A 79 -18.37 10.62 12.12
N ALA A 80 -19.63 10.20 12.08
CA ALA A 80 -20.23 9.36 13.12
C ALA A 80 -19.65 7.94 13.19
N THR A 81 -18.99 7.50 12.11
CA THR A 81 -18.32 6.19 12.05
C THR A 81 -16.80 6.29 11.99
N GLN A 82 -16.24 7.47 12.26
CA GLN A 82 -14.81 7.64 12.47
C GLN A 82 -14.41 7.27 13.90
N LYS A 83 -13.19 6.80 14.10
CA LYS A 83 -12.65 6.55 15.46
C LYS A 83 -12.62 7.87 16.24
N ASP A 84 -12.24 8.97 15.60
CA ASP A 84 -12.38 10.32 16.13
C ASP A 84 -13.39 11.11 15.27
N PRO A 85 -14.63 11.29 15.74
CA PRO A 85 -15.66 11.99 14.97
C PRO A 85 -15.36 13.49 14.76
N ASN A 86 -14.43 14.06 15.51
CA ASN A 86 -14.09 15.48 15.40
C ASN A 86 -13.04 15.77 14.33
N LEU A 87 -12.39 14.73 13.76
CA LEU A 87 -11.44 14.93 12.68
C LEU A 87 -12.11 15.35 11.39
N PRO A 88 -11.65 16.43 10.75
CA PRO A 88 -12.13 16.78 9.41
C PRO A 88 -11.64 15.75 8.39
N ALA A 89 -12.51 15.36 7.48
CA ALA A 89 -12.23 14.34 6.48
C ALA A 89 -11.40 14.86 5.29
N ASP A 90 -11.19 16.17 5.19
CA ASP A 90 -10.47 16.83 4.09
C ASP A 90 -8.96 16.94 4.31
N THR A 91 -8.45 16.59 5.50
CA THR A 91 -7.01 16.50 5.74
C THR A 91 -6.46 15.28 5.04
N GLU A 92 -5.52 15.48 4.13
CA GLU A 92 -4.94 14.42 3.31
C GLU A 92 -3.58 13.97 3.85
N MET A 93 -3.17 12.78 3.44
CA MET A 93 -1.86 12.20 3.77
C MET A 93 -1.12 11.77 2.51
N PHE A 94 0.06 12.33 2.31
CA PHE A 94 0.99 11.94 1.28
C PHE A 94 2.09 11.07 1.91
N ASN A 95 2.06 9.76 1.64
CA ASN A 95 3.08 8.83 2.09
C ASN A 95 4.16 8.70 1.03
N LEU A 96 5.24 9.46 1.17
CA LEU A 96 6.42 9.34 0.32
C LEU A 96 7.34 8.26 0.91
N ALA A 97 7.01 7.02 0.62
CA ALA A 97 7.75 5.88 1.13
C ALA A 97 9.16 5.86 0.58
N GLY A 98 10.12 5.53 1.41
CA GLY A 98 11.52 5.44 1.01
C GLY A 98 11.76 4.31 0.04
N ASP A 99 11.14 3.19 0.32
CA ASP A 99 11.22 1.96 -0.46
C ASP A 99 12.64 1.56 -0.85
N TYR A 100 13.56 1.83 0.07
CA TYR A 100 14.97 1.53 -0.08
C TYR A 100 15.20 0.02 -0.08
N GLY A 101 15.09 -0.59 -1.23
CA GLY A 101 15.48 -1.96 -1.37
C GLY A 101 14.39 -2.92 -1.84
N ASN A 102 13.15 -2.52 -1.80
CA ASN A 102 12.06 -3.40 -2.20
C ASN A 102 11.48 -3.05 -3.57
N ALA A 103 11.42 -1.75 -3.92
CA ALA A 103 10.68 -1.28 -5.07
C ALA A 103 11.25 -1.74 -6.39
N PHE A 104 12.56 -1.76 -6.53
CA PHE A 104 13.15 -1.94 -7.84
C PHE A 104 13.29 -3.39 -8.27
N PHE A 105 13.54 -4.30 -7.33
CA PHE A 105 13.97 -5.65 -7.67
C PHE A 105 13.21 -6.76 -6.97
N GLU A 106 12.66 -6.51 -5.79
CA GLU A 106 12.08 -7.55 -4.97
C GLU A 106 10.55 -7.52 -4.95
N SER A 107 9.95 -6.35 -4.77
CA SER A 107 8.50 -6.21 -4.66
C SER A 107 7.80 -6.01 -6.00
N PHE A 108 8.57 -5.85 -7.05
CA PHE A 108 8.09 -5.57 -8.39
C PHE A 108 7.29 -6.71 -9.00
N HIS A 109 7.68 -7.90 -8.64
CA HIS A 109 7.02 -9.16 -9.02
C HIS A 109 6.66 -9.95 -7.80
N ASP A 110 5.81 -10.91 -7.99
CA ASP A 110 5.59 -11.96 -7.00
C ASP A 110 6.94 -12.53 -6.62
N ASN A 111 7.21 -12.61 -5.35
CA ASN A 111 8.45 -13.17 -4.86
C ASN A 111 8.19 -14.23 -3.79
N ASN A 112 9.25 -14.91 -3.39
CA ASN A 112 9.19 -16.02 -2.46
C ASN A 112 9.66 -15.61 -1.07
N VAL A 113 9.39 -14.36 -0.66
CA VAL A 113 9.91 -13.78 0.57
C VAL A 113 8.77 -13.25 1.44
N PHE A 114 8.50 -13.91 2.54
CA PHE A 114 7.54 -13.45 3.55
C PHE A 114 7.98 -12.15 4.21
N SER A 115 9.26 -11.99 4.47
CA SER A 115 9.82 -10.88 5.24
C SER A 115 9.97 -9.58 4.47
N GLN A 116 9.55 -9.53 3.21
CA GLN A 116 9.50 -8.28 2.47
C GLN A 116 8.53 -7.30 3.14
N TYR A 117 8.98 -6.05 3.33
CA TYR A 117 8.10 -5.04 3.88
C TYR A 117 6.99 -4.70 2.89
N LEU A 118 5.74 -4.80 3.33
CA LEU A 118 4.55 -4.43 2.58
C LEU A 118 3.70 -3.47 3.43
N PHE A 119 3.27 -2.37 2.82
CA PHE A 119 2.51 -1.34 3.49
C PHE A 119 1.08 -1.79 3.83
N ASN A 120 0.60 -1.48 5.05
CA ASN A 120 -0.68 -2.00 5.56
C ASN A 120 -1.71 -0.91 5.94
N TYR A 121 -1.41 0.38 5.78
CA TYR A 121 -2.25 1.46 6.32
C TYR A 121 -2.81 2.38 5.24
N TRP A 122 -3.40 1.77 4.19
CA TRP A 122 -4.00 2.49 3.06
C TRP A 122 -5.19 3.37 3.45
N GLN A 123 -5.91 3.02 4.50
CA GLN A 123 -7.03 3.80 5.02
C GLN A 123 -6.63 5.21 5.50
N TYR A 124 -5.35 5.46 5.73
CA TYR A 124 -4.82 6.75 6.14
C TYR A 124 -3.96 7.43 5.07
N THR A 125 -3.89 6.87 3.87
CA THR A 125 -3.01 7.33 2.79
C THR A 125 -3.83 7.74 1.57
N ASP A 126 -3.67 8.97 1.12
CA ASP A 126 -4.34 9.50 -0.07
C ASP A 126 -3.44 9.45 -1.30
N TYR A 127 -2.15 9.63 -1.09
CA TYR A 127 -1.11 9.55 -2.12
C TYR A 127 0.02 8.66 -1.62
N TYR A 128 0.41 7.70 -2.43
CA TYR A 128 1.56 6.87 -2.17
C TYR A 128 2.65 7.20 -3.19
N GLY A 129 3.72 7.86 -2.72
CA GLY A 129 4.86 8.22 -3.55
C GLY A 129 5.99 7.23 -3.37
N THR A 130 6.60 6.83 -4.48
CA THR A 130 7.84 6.07 -4.45
C THR A 130 8.99 7.05 -4.50
N TRP A 131 9.73 7.14 -3.38
CA TRP A 131 10.93 7.95 -3.33
C TRP A 131 12.01 7.36 -4.24
N HIS A 132 12.99 8.15 -4.57
CA HIS A 132 14.13 7.76 -5.38
C HIS A 132 14.93 6.68 -4.64
N GLY A 133 14.75 5.42 -5.00
CA GLY A 133 15.28 4.28 -4.24
C GLY A 133 16.80 4.25 -4.15
N GLN A 134 17.32 3.60 -3.13
CA GLN A 134 18.74 3.24 -3.05
C GLN A 134 18.96 1.84 -3.62
N PRO A 135 20.08 1.58 -4.27
CA PRO A 135 20.47 0.23 -4.59
C PRO A 135 20.57 -0.61 -3.32
N THR A 136 19.99 -1.79 -3.39
CA THR A 136 20.10 -2.78 -2.33
C THR A 136 21.26 -3.73 -2.58
N ALA A 137 21.52 -4.63 -1.65
CA ALA A 137 22.46 -5.72 -1.87
C ALA A 137 22.10 -6.59 -3.08
N ASN A 138 20.83 -6.59 -3.45
CA ASN A 138 20.31 -7.38 -4.58
C ASN A 138 20.38 -6.64 -5.92
N VAL A 139 20.78 -5.37 -5.93
CA VAL A 139 21.02 -4.65 -7.18
C VAL A 139 22.31 -5.12 -7.81
N PRO A 140 22.28 -5.67 -9.02
CA PRO A 140 23.47 -6.15 -9.69
C PRO A 140 24.49 -5.03 -9.95
N LYS A 141 25.77 -5.34 -9.76
CA LYS A 141 26.86 -4.40 -10.03
C LYS A 141 26.88 -3.90 -11.47
N SER A 142 26.38 -4.71 -12.40
CA SER A 142 26.26 -4.33 -13.81
C SER A 142 25.31 -3.14 -14.05
N LEU A 143 24.46 -2.78 -13.08
CA LEU A 143 23.55 -1.66 -13.20
C LEU A 143 24.15 -0.33 -12.73
N TYR A 144 25.32 -0.36 -12.13
CA TYR A 144 26.05 0.85 -11.76
C TYR A 144 27.54 0.59 -11.75
N ASP A 145 28.33 1.62 -12.02
CA ASP A 145 29.78 1.51 -12.10
C ASP A 145 30.46 1.39 -10.73
N GLU A 146 31.78 1.11 -10.73
CA GLU A 146 32.54 0.97 -9.49
C GLU A 146 32.56 2.22 -8.62
N LYS A 147 32.49 3.39 -9.23
CA LYS A 147 32.43 4.66 -8.52
C LYS A 147 31.10 4.81 -7.80
N ALA A 148 30.00 4.42 -8.44
CA ALA A 148 28.67 4.42 -7.82
C ALA A 148 28.59 3.47 -6.63
N GLN A 149 29.37 2.40 -6.60
CA GLN A 149 29.39 1.45 -5.48
C GLN A 149 30.01 2.02 -4.20
N SER A 150 30.97 2.93 -4.33
CA SER A 150 31.67 3.53 -3.19
C SER A 150 31.00 4.80 -2.69
N ASP A 151 30.24 5.49 -3.53
CA ASP A 151 29.58 6.76 -3.23
C ASP A 151 28.07 6.62 -3.45
N TRP A 152 27.31 6.54 -2.38
CA TRP A 152 25.86 6.41 -2.42
C TRP A 152 25.20 7.55 -3.22
N THR A 153 25.78 8.74 -3.23
CA THR A 153 25.25 9.88 -3.98
C THR A 153 25.40 9.70 -5.49
N GLN A 154 26.33 8.87 -5.96
CA GLN A 154 26.45 8.49 -7.36
C GLN A 154 25.42 7.44 -7.76
N LYS A 155 25.01 6.58 -6.84
CA LYS A 155 24.04 5.50 -7.10
C LYS A 155 22.69 6.04 -7.55
N TRP A 156 22.30 7.21 -7.09
CA TRP A 156 21.06 7.87 -7.49
C TRP A 156 20.98 8.12 -9.00
N PHE A 157 22.10 8.39 -9.64
CA PHE A 157 22.16 8.68 -11.06
C PHE A 157 22.04 7.44 -11.94
N GLU A 158 22.40 6.30 -11.41
CA GLU A 158 22.23 5.02 -12.12
C GLU A 158 20.75 4.71 -12.38
N PHE A 159 19.87 5.26 -11.56
CA PHE A 159 18.42 5.09 -11.68
C PHE A 159 17.74 6.22 -12.46
N GLY A 160 18.50 7.23 -12.89
CA GLY A 160 18.03 8.32 -13.75
C GLY A 160 17.27 9.41 -13.02
N THR A 161 16.70 10.31 -13.80
CA THR A 161 15.88 11.44 -13.33
C THR A 161 14.51 10.99 -12.89
N LEU A 162 13.92 10.03 -13.60
CA LEU A 162 12.59 9.49 -13.34
C LEU A 162 12.70 8.03 -12.90
N ASN A 163 12.11 7.74 -11.75
CA ASN A 163 11.86 6.37 -11.31
C ASN A 163 10.36 6.11 -11.29
N LEU A 164 9.94 5.06 -11.98
CA LEU A 164 8.55 4.66 -12.03
C LEU A 164 8.11 4.06 -10.68
N PRO A 165 6.84 4.22 -10.29
CA PRO A 165 6.31 3.50 -9.15
C PRO A 165 6.32 1.99 -9.42
N ASN A 166 6.49 1.21 -8.35
CA ASN A 166 6.29 -0.23 -8.40
C ASN A 166 4.84 -0.55 -8.81
N ALA A 167 4.66 -1.33 -9.87
CA ALA A 167 3.33 -1.65 -10.40
C ALA A 167 2.43 -2.36 -9.39
N ALA A 168 2.99 -3.24 -8.56
CA ALA A 168 2.23 -3.92 -7.52
C ALA A 168 1.70 -2.94 -6.47
N TYR A 169 2.52 -1.97 -6.06
CA TYR A 169 2.09 -0.89 -5.15
C TYR A 169 1.06 0.04 -5.79
N THR A 170 1.20 0.35 -7.08
CA THR A 170 0.18 1.13 -7.80
C THR A 170 -1.15 0.38 -7.83
N ASN A 171 -1.14 -0.93 -8.08
CA ASN A 171 -2.34 -1.75 -8.06
C ASN A 171 -3.04 -1.73 -6.70
N VAL A 172 -2.32 -1.92 -5.61
CA VAL A 172 -2.94 -1.93 -4.27
C VAL A 172 -3.34 -0.53 -3.81
N ALA A 173 -2.59 0.50 -4.15
CA ALA A 173 -2.99 1.89 -3.91
C ALA A 173 -4.34 2.17 -4.58
N HIS A 174 -4.47 1.85 -5.85
CA HIS A 174 -5.72 2.01 -6.61
C HIS A 174 -6.87 1.18 -6.04
N LYS A 175 -6.61 -0.06 -5.62
CA LYS A 175 -7.61 -0.91 -4.93
C LYS A 175 -8.18 -0.20 -3.70
N ASN A 176 -7.38 0.57 -2.99
CA ASN A 176 -7.74 1.31 -1.78
C ASN A 176 -8.14 2.77 -2.04
N GLY A 177 -8.21 3.21 -3.30
CA GLY A 177 -8.58 4.56 -3.66
C GLY A 177 -7.49 5.62 -3.44
N ALA A 178 -6.24 5.18 -3.25
CA ALA A 178 -5.08 6.06 -3.16
C ALA A 178 -4.41 6.25 -4.52
N LYS A 179 -3.90 7.45 -4.78
CA LYS A 179 -3.14 7.75 -5.98
C LYS A 179 -1.70 7.32 -5.84
N SER A 180 -1.11 6.83 -6.92
CA SER A 180 0.28 6.40 -7.00
C SER A 180 1.12 7.46 -7.72
N ILE A 181 2.25 7.85 -7.11
CA ILE A 181 3.04 9.02 -7.52
C ILE A 181 4.49 8.60 -7.76
N ALA A 182 5.00 8.89 -8.97
CA ALA A 182 6.40 8.73 -9.32
C ALA A 182 7.24 9.91 -8.82
N THR A 183 8.56 9.77 -8.81
CA THR A 183 9.48 10.86 -8.44
C THR A 183 10.31 11.31 -9.62
N ILE A 184 10.35 12.62 -9.86
CA ILE A 184 11.33 13.29 -10.71
C ILE A 184 12.37 13.89 -9.77
N PHE A 185 13.61 13.47 -9.90
CA PHE A 185 14.65 13.76 -8.92
C PHE A 185 15.84 14.48 -9.51
N TYR A 186 16.10 15.68 -8.99
CA TYR A 186 17.34 16.41 -9.18
C TYR A 186 17.93 16.73 -7.80
N SER A 187 19.14 16.22 -7.53
CA SER A 187 19.81 16.43 -6.26
C SER A 187 20.50 17.78 -6.15
N GLY A 188 20.75 18.22 -4.92
CA GLY A 188 21.48 19.46 -4.64
C GLY A 188 22.93 19.48 -5.18
N ASN A 189 23.47 18.32 -5.51
CA ASN A 189 24.78 18.20 -6.15
C ASN A 189 24.57 17.98 -7.65
N ASP A 190 24.40 19.06 -8.39
CA ASP A 190 24.35 19.00 -9.85
C ASP A 190 25.62 18.31 -10.36
N ARG A 191 25.44 17.16 -11.01
CA ARG A 191 26.55 16.33 -11.48
C ARG A 191 26.83 16.48 -12.98
N GLY A 192 26.33 17.54 -13.57
CA GLY A 192 26.71 18.01 -14.87
C GLY A 192 26.07 17.30 -16.06
N GLU A 193 25.53 16.11 -15.88
CA GLU A 193 24.99 15.33 -16.99
C GLU A 193 23.45 15.23 -16.99
N GLN A 194 22.79 15.43 -15.83
CA GLN A 194 21.33 15.41 -15.72
C GLN A 194 20.86 16.65 -14.96
N THR A 195 20.24 17.57 -15.66
CA THR A 195 19.71 18.80 -15.09
C THR A 195 18.25 19.00 -15.50
N TYR A 196 17.53 19.88 -14.78
CA TYR A 196 16.15 20.24 -15.10
C TYR A 196 16.00 20.72 -16.56
N LYS A 197 17.07 21.18 -17.19
CA LYS A 197 17.07 21.62 -18.61
C LYS A 197 16.65 20.49 -19.55
N ASP A 198 16.90 19.24 -19.16
CA ASP A 198 16.46 18.08 -19.93
C ASP A 198 14.94 18.01 -20.05
N LEU A 199 14.22 18.48 -19.04
CA LEU A 199 12.74 18.54 -19.06
C LEU A 199 12.22 19.57 -20.06
N LEU A 200 13.01 20.63 -20.29
CA LEU A 200 12.63 21.77 -21.13
C LEU A 200 13.15 21.67 -22.56
N GLN A 201 13.88 20.59 -22.88
CA GLN A 201 14.45 20.41 -24.20
C GLN A 201 13.40 20.23 -25.30
N GLY A 202 13.73 20.67 -26.50
CA GLY A 202 12.90 20.47 -27.67
C GLY A 202 11.59 21.27 -27.67
N LYS A 203 11.57 22.42 -26.97
CA LYS A 203 10.39 23.31 -26.96
C LYS A 203 9.87 23.54 -28.38
N ARG A 204 8.57 23.26 -28.57
CA ARG A 204 7.92 23.42 -29.88
C ARG A 204 7.61 24.85 -30.19
N ALA A 205 7.30 25.13 -31.46
CA ALA A 205 6.96 26.47 -31.94
C ALA A 205 5.70 27.05 -31.25
N ASP A 206 4.78 26.18 -30.82
CA ASP A 206 3.59 26.57 -30.06
C ASP A 206 3.85 26.86 -28.57
N GLY A 207 5.10 26.70 -28.13
CA GLY A 207 5.50 26.93 -26.74
C GLY A 207 5.35 25.72 -25.81
N THR A 208 4.89 24.58 -26.32
CA THR A 208 4.76 23.35 -25.52
C THR A 208 6.06 22.55 -25.46
N TYR A 209 6.12 21.64 -24.47
CA TYR A 209 7.31 20.84 -24.16
C TYR A 209 7.04 19.36 -24.48
N PRO A 210 7.85 18.74 -25.35
CA PRO A 210 7.67 17.31 -25.69
C PRO A 210 7.87 16.38 -24.50
N VAL A 211 8.77 16.70 -23.57
CA VAL A 211 8.98 15.88 -22.37
C VAL A 211 7.75 15.89 -21.46
N ALA A 212 7.04 17.03 -21.36
CA ALA A 212 5.78 17.09 -20.60
C ALA A 212 4.73 16.12 -21.16
N ASP A 213 4.55 16.10 -22.48
CA ASP A 213 3.63 15.14 -23.12
C ASP A 213 4.08 13.69 -22.91
N LYS A 214 5.37 13.40 -22.97
CA LYS A 214 5.91 12.07 -22.72
C LYS A 214 5.66 11.62 -21.28
N LEU A 215 5.80 12.50 -20.30
CA LEU A 215 5.48 12.19 -18.91
C LEU A 215 4.00 11.87 -18.71
N VAL A 216 3.11 12.53 -19.45
CA VAL A 216 1.68 12.18 -19.45
C VAL A 216 1.46 10.79 -20.08
N GLU A 217 2.09 10.50 -21.22
CA GLU A 217 2.01 9.19 -21.88
C GLU A 217 2.54 8.07 -20.98
N ILE A 218 3.68 8.28 -20.33
CA ILE A 218 4.31 7.32 -19.41
C ILE A 218 3.37 7.00 -18.25
N ALA A 219 2.82 8.04 -17.60
CA ALA A 219 1.89 7.85 -16.49
C ALA A 219 0.66 7.04 -16.89
N LYS A 220 0.07 7.36 -18.03
CA LYS A 220 -1.10 6.64 -18.56
C LYS A 220 -0.78 5.20 -18.97
N TYR A 221 0.36 4.97 -19.59
CA TYR A 221 0.77 3.63 -20.00
C TYR A 221 1.02 2.71 -18.80
N TYR A 222 1.82 3.17 -17.82
CA TYR A 222 2.14 2.38 -16.63
C TYR A 222 1.03 2.39 -15.57
N GLY A 223 0.05 3.30 -15.68
CA GLY A 223 -1.15 3.30 -14.85
C GLY A 223 -1.02 4.04 -13.53
N PHE A 224 -0.01 4.90 -13.35
CA PHE A 224 0.10 5.73 -12.16
C PHE A 224 -0.44 7.15 -12.38
N ASP A 225 -0.51 7.98 -11.33
CA ASP A 225 -1.39 9.14 -11.33
C ASP A 225 -0.66 10.48 -11.37
N GLY A 226 0.62 10.52 -11.08
CA GLY A 226 1.33 11.79 -11.07
C GLY A 226 2.78 11.71 -10.64
N TYR A 227 3.33 12.89 -10.39
CA TYR A 227 4.75 13.08 -10.12
C TYR A 227 4.98 13.96 -8.90
N PHE A 228 5.90 13.52 -8.05
CA PHE A 228 6.56 14.35 -7.04
C PHE A 228 7.80 14.94 -7.66
N VAL A 229 7.91 16.26 -7.72
CA VAL A 229 9.05 16.97 -8.33
C VAL A 229 10.00 17.42 -7.25
N ASN A 230 11.14 16.74 -7.16
CA ASN A 230 12.21 17.05 -6.21
C ASN A 230 13.29 17.86 -6.92
N GLN A 231 13.09 19.19 -6.98
CA GLN A 231 14.05 20.13 -7.60
C GLN A 231 14.97 20.70 -6.53
N GLU A 232 15.90 19.91 -6.05
CA GLU A 232 16.90 20.32 -5.04
C GLU A 232 18.20 20.83 -5.64
N SER A 233 18.17 21.27 -6.88
CA SER A 233 19.21 22.05 -7.51
C SER A 233 18.64 23.35 -8.06
N SER A 234 19.49 24.37 -8.17
CA SER A 234 19.05 25.69 -8.59
C SER A 234 18.53 25.68 -10.03
N VAL A 235 17.48 26.43 -10.25
CA VAL A 235 16.92 26.74 -11.58
C VAL A 235 17.35 28.14 -11.97
N ASN A 236 17.88 28.32 -13.18
CA ASN A 236 18.19 29.65 -13.66
C ASN A 236 16.92 30.52 -13.65
N SER A 237 17.04 31.75 -13.18
CA SER A 237 15.89 32.67 -13.10
C SER A 237 15.16 32.84 -14.43
N ALA A 238 15.89 32.83 -15.54
CA ALA A 238 15.32 32.90 -16.88
C ALA A 238 14.46 31.68 -17.26
N ASP A 239 14.71 30.54 -16.65
CA ASP A 239 14.01 29.28 -16.92
C ASP A 239 12.81 29.02 -15.98
N VAL A 240 12.67 29.79 -14.91
CA VAL A 240 11.57 29.63 -13.95
C VAL A 240 10.19 29.70 -14.62
N PRO A 241 9.89 30.69 -15.48
CA PRO A 241 8.62 30.73 -16.19
C PRO A 241 8.40 29.50 -17.10
N ALA A 242 9.43 29.03 -17.75
CA ALA A 242 9.38 27.84 -18.63
C ALA A 242 9.09 26.57 -17.81
N TYR A 243 9.70 26.44 -16.65
CA TYR A 243 9.44 25.29 -15.74
C TYR A 243 8.00 25.30 -15.21
N GLN A 244 7.46 26.49 -14.89
CA GLN A 244 6.05 26.62 -14.55
C GLN A 244 5.15 26.15 -15.71
N ASP A 245 5.42 26.60 -16.94
CA ASP A 245 4.64 26.23 -18.12
C ASP A 245 4.72 24.73 -18.40
N PHE A 246 5.89 24.14 -18.20
CA PHE A 246 6.10 22.69 -18.30
C PHE A 246 5.21 21.91 -17.32
N MET A 247 5.19 22.27 -16.04
CA MET A 247 4.35 21.60 -15.05
C MET A 247 2.86 21.82 -15.33
N LYS A 248 2.48 23.04 -15.69
CA LYS A 248 1.09 23.37 -16.07
C LYS A 248 0.59 22.52 -17.24
N GLN A 249 1.43 22.29 -18.25
CA GLN A 249 1.12 21.43 -19.39
C GLN A 249 0.78 20.00 -18.93
N ILE A 250 1.45 19.50 -17.92
CA ILE A 250 1.20 18.15 -17.35
C ILE A 250 -0.11 18.12 -16.59
N ILE A 251 -0.34 19.05 -15.67
CA ILE A 251 -1.55 19.05 -14.85
C ILE A 251 -2.81 19.34 -15.66
N ASP A 252 -2.72 20.15 -16.72
CA ASP A 252 -3.84 20.43 -17.61
C ASP A 252 -4.29 19.17 -18.38
N GLN A 253 -3.47 18.13 -18.43
CA GLN A 253 -3.79 16.82 -19.01
C GLN A 253 -4.24 15.78 -17.97
N GLY A 254 -4.50 16.23 -16.72
CA GLY A 254 -5.07 15.38 -15.67
C GLY A 254 -4.06 14.58 -14.86
N ILE A 255 -2.77 14.87 -14.97
CA ILE A 255 -1.72 14.22 -14.20
C ILE A 255 -1.35 15.10 -13.00
N TYR A 256 -1.37 14.49 -11.80
CA TYR A 256 -1.08 15.18 -10.54
C TYR A 256 0.39 15.57 -10.43
N ILE A 257 0.68 16.75 -9.89
CA ILE A 257 2.05 17.17 -9.53
C ILE A 257 2.07 17.74 -8.12
N GLN A 258 3.03 17.26 -7.33
CA GLN A 258 3.44 17.88 -6.08
C GLN A 258 4.84 18.45 -6.23
N TRP A 259 5.01 19.72 -5.84
CA TRP A 259 6.30 20.40 -5.78
C TRP A 259 6.96 20.23 -4.42
N TYR A 260 8.27 20.05 -4.38
CA TYR A 260 9.02 20.08 -3.13
C TYR A 260 9.52 21.48 -2.81
N ASP A 261 9.44 21.87 -1.53
CA ASP A 261 9.87 23.14 -0.96
C ASP A 261 11.41 23.30 -1.00
N SER A 262 11.97 23.51 -2.16
CA SER A 262 13.41 23.61 -2.43
C SER A 262 13.77 24.81 -3.29
N ALA A 263 13.70 24.68 -4.62
CA ALA A 263 13.92 25.82 -5.51
C ALA A 263 12.85 26.90 -5.32
N THR A 264 13.27 28.14 -5.22
CA THR A 264 12.39 29.28 -4.92
C THR A 264 11.96 30.04 -6.17
N TYR A 265 10.97 30.89 -6.00
CA TYR A 265 10.46 31.81 -7.02
C TYR A 265 10.76 33.26 -6.58
N PRO A 266 11.13 34.20 -7.47
CA PRO A 266 11.29 34.01 -8.95
C PRO A 266 12.70 33.64 -9.40
N ASN A 267 13.68 33.60 -8.51
CA ASN A 267 15.09 33.48 -8.89
C ASN A 267 15.60 32.04 -9.02
N GLY A 268 14.85 31.05 -8.56
CA GLY A 268 15.16 29.64 -8.75
C GLY A 268 16.25 29.05 -7.85
N GLY A 269 16.80 29.84 -6.92
CA GLY A 269 17.77 29.34 -5.95
C GLY A 269 17.15 28.42 -4.92
N VAL A 270 17.91 27.43 -4.44
CA VAL A 270 17.43 26.50 -3.40
C VAL A 270 17.47 27.19 -2.05
N SER A 271 16.31 27.30 -1.41
CA SER A 271 16.13 27.81 -0.07
C SER A 271 14.85 27.28 0.54
N TYR A 272 14.97 26.33 1.45
CA TYR A 272 13.84 25.69 2.12
C TYR A 272 13.10 26.71 2.99
N GLN A 273 11.83 26.93 2.67
CA GLN A 273 11.01 27.92 3.37
C GLN A 273 10.36 27.35 4.63
N ASN A 274 10.11 26.05 4.68
CA ASN A 274 9.42 25.35 5.76
C ASN A 274 8.00 25.88 6.02
N MET A 275 7.49 26.64 5.09
CA MET A 275 6.13 27.18 5.06
C MET A 275 5.75 27.56 3.62
N PHE A 276 4.46 27.71 3.39
CA PHE A 276 3.95 28.16 2.11
C PHE A 276 3.89 29.70 2.12
N ASN A 277 4.69 30.35 1.27
CA ASN A 277 4.84 31.79 1.21
C ASN A 277 5.11 32.28 -0.22
N ASP A 278 5.37 33.57 -0.41
CA ASP A 278 5.62 34.18 -1.71
C ASP A 278 6.87 33.61 -2.42
N ALA A 279 7.81 33.02 -1.69
CA ALA A 279 9.04 32.46 -2.27
C ALA A 279 8.82 31.04 -2.88
N ASN A 280 7.71 30.38 -2.59
CA ASN A 280 7.42 29.06 -3.16
C ASN A 280 6.00 28.89 -3.72
N SER A 281 5.05 29.73 -3.30
CA SER A 281 3.66 29.59 -3.74
C SER A 281 3.44 29.69 -5.25
N PRO A 282 4.19 30.48 -6.04
CA PRO A 282 4.01 30.49 -7.48
C PRO A 282 4.39 29.21 -8.21
N TRP A 283 5.06 28.27 -7.55
CA TRP A 283 5.25 26.89 -8.04
C TRP A 283 3.98 26.05 -7.95
N VAL A 284 2.98 26.51 -7.18
CA VAL A 284 1.66 25.87 -7.02
C VAL A 284 0.57 26.71 -7.68
N GLN A 285 0.49 27.99 -7.35
CA GLN A 285 -0.52 28.92 -7.84
C GLN A 285 0.16 30.24 -8.21
N ASP A 286 0.28 30.50 -9.50
CA ASP A 286 0.83 31.76 -10.01
C ASP A 286 -0.29 32.80 -10.15
N PRO A 287 -0.11 34.05 -9.68
CA PRO A 287 -1.13 35.08 -9.78
C PRO A 287 -1.59 35.39 -11.22
N ASN A 288 -0.73 35.19 -12.20
CA ASN A 288 -1.02 35.48 -13.61
C ASN A 288 -1.34 34.23 -14.44
N LYS A 289 -0.68 33.10 -14.15
CA LYS A 289 -0.82 31.86 -14.92
C LYS A 289 -1.88 30.91 -14.34
N GLY A 290 -2.30 31.12 -13.10
CA GLY A 290 -3.20 30.22 -12.39
C GLY A 290 -2.48 29.01 -11.79
N LYS A 291 -3.15 27.87 -11.80
CA LYS A 291 -2.60 26.64 -11.22
C LYS A 291 -1.39 26.14 -11.99
N ILE A 292 -0.28 25.92 -11.31
CA ILE A 292 1.00 25.43 -11.86
C ILE A 292 1.22 23.97 -11.47
N SER A 293 0.97 23.63 -10.21
CA SER A 293 1.00 22.26 -9.69
C SER A 293 -0.16 22.07 -8.71
N ASP A 294 -0.40 20.85 -8.26
CA ASP A 294 -1.51 20.57 -7.35
C ASP A 294 -1.22 20.96 -5.91
N SER A 295 0.02 20.73 -5.47
CA SER A 295 0.38 20.90 -4.07
C SER A 295 1.88 21.09 -3.87
N ILE A 296 2.23 21.42 -2.64
CA ILE A 296 3.61 21.53 -2.17
C ILE A 296 3.84 20.62 -0.96
N PHE A 297 4.99 19.95 -0.96
CA PHE A 297 5.54 19.24 0.19
C PHE A 297 6.48 20.18 0.91
N LEU A 298 6.10 20.68 2.09
CA LEU A 298 6.94 21.59 2.88
C LEU A 298 8.10 20.84 3.50
N ASN A 299 9.26 21.48 3.51
CA ASN A 299 10.42 20.98 4.22
C ASN A 299 10.14 20.93 5.73
N TYR A 300 10.96 20.21 6.47
CA TYR A 300 10.68 19.62 7.79
C TYR A 300 10.82 20.56 9.00
N TRP A 301 11.28 21.80 8.82
CA TRP A 301 11.66 22.66 9.92
C TRP A 301 10.66 23.78 10.22
N PHE A 302 9.37 23.50 10.08
CA PHE A 302 8.32 24.43 10.47
C PHE A 302 8.14 24.46 12.00
N SER A 303 7.77 25.62 12.53
CA SER A 303 7.56 25.85 13.97
C SER A 303 6.60 27.03 14.19
N GLY A 304 6.15 27.21 15.42
CA GLY A 304 5.28 28.33 15.78
C GLY A 304 4.03 28.42 14.91
N ASN A 305 3.81 29.57 14.30
CA ASN A 305 2.63 29.83 13.46
C ASN A 305 2.85 29.56 11.96
N MET A 306 3.96 28.93 11.57
CA MET A 306 4.32 28.79 10.16
C MET A 306 3.27 28.01 9.36
N LEU A 307 2.64 26.99 9.94
CA LEU A 307 1.59 26.23 9.24
C LEU A 307 0.24 26.97 9.22
N GLN A 308 -0.09 27.72 10.25
CA GLN A 308 -1.23 28.65 10.25
C GLN A 308 -1.05 29.70 9.14
N ASP A 309 0.13 30.33 9.10
CA ASP A 309 0.45 31.34 8.08
C ASP A 309 0.44 30.74 6.68
N SER A 310 0.87 29.48 6.53
CA SER A 310 0.79 28.73 5.27
C SER A 310 -0.65 28.53 4.81
N ALA A 311 -1.54 28.15 5.73
CA ALA A 311 -2.96 27.99 5.43
C ALA A 311 -3.60 29.32 5.03
N ASP A 312 -3.30 30.40 5.76
CA ASP A 312 -3.79 31.74 5.47
C ASP A 312 -3.29 32.24 4.11
N HIS A 313 -2.04 31.96 3.78
CA HIS A 313 -1.46 32.31 2.49
C HIS A 313 -2.16 31.58 1.33
N ALA A 314 -2.40 30.28 1.48
CA ALA A 314 -3.16 29.49 0.50
C ALA A 314 -4.56 30.09 0.28
N LYS A 315 -5.29 30.41 1.34
CA LYS A 315 -6.60 31.02 1.27
C LYS A 315 -6.56 32.40 0.56
N SER A 316 -5.52 33.17 0.82
CA SER A 316 -5.32 34.48 0.15
C SER A 316 -5.13 34.34 -1.36
N LEU A 317 -4.64 33.19 -1.83
CA LEU A 317 -4.49 32.86 -3.25
C LEU A 317 -5.73 32.18 -3.84
N GLY A 318 -6.79 32.00 -3.05
CA GLY A 318 -8.01 31.35 -3.48
C GLY A 318 -7.92 29.83 -3.62
N ILE A 319 -6.96 29.19 -2.97
CA ILE A 319 -6.78 27.73 -2.99
C ILE A 319 -7.00 27.13 -1.60
N ASP A 320 -7.41 25.86 -1.60
CA ASP A 320 -7.68 25.12 -0.37
C ASP A 320 -6.35 24.64 0.26
N PRO A 321 -6.04 25.07 1.50
CA PRO A 321 -4.81 24.67 2.18
C PRO A 321 -4.72 23.17 2.43
N LYS A 322 -5.86 22.47 2.60
CA LYS A 322 -5.87 21.02 2.82
C LYS A 322 -5.52 20.23 1.55
N TYR A 323 -5.80 20.80 0.37
CA TYR A 323 -5.45 20.20 -0.90
C TYR A 323 -4.05 20.63 -1.37
N ALA A 324 -3.67 21.88 -1.13
CA ALA A 324 -2.46 22.47 -1.73
C ALA A 324 -1.21 22.38 -0.86
N VAL A 325 -1.33 22.25 0.48
CA VAL A 325 -0.19 22.35 1.38
C VAL A 325 -0.07 21.11 2.24
N PHE A 326 1.10 20.45 2.18
CA PHE A 326 1.43 19.25 2.95
C PHE A 326 2.63 19.55 3.86
N ALA A 327 2.42 19.46 5.17
CA ALA A 327 3.49 19.58 6.14
C ALA A 327 4.34 18.30 6.15
N GLY A 328 5.61 18.42 5.77
CA GLY A 328 6.53 17.29 5.68
C GLY A 328 7.04 16.81 7.02
N ILE A 329 6.93 15.53 7.29
CA ILE A 329 7.50 14.84 8.46
C ILE A 329 8.63 13.94 7.99
N GLU A 330 9.81 14.12 8.54
CA GLU A 330 10.99 13.31 8.22
C GLU A 330 11.00 12.02 9.07
N ALA A 331 10.31 11.00 8.60
CA ALA A 331 10.20 9.73 9.32
C ALA A 331 11.48 8.89 9.17
N GLY A 332 12.03 8.83 7.95
CA GLY A 332 13.16 7.94 7.63
C GLY A 332 14.44 8.22 8.40
N GLN A 333 14.79 9.47 8.62
CA GLN A 333 15.98 9.86 9.38
C GLN A 333 15.69 10.02 10.88
N LYS A 334 14.52 10.55 11.21
CA LYS A 334 14.13 10.76 12.62
C LYS A 334 13.79 9.46 13.31
N LYS A 335 13.14 8.54 12.61
CA LYS A 335 12.77 7.22 13.14
C LYS A 335 12.04 7.35 14.47
N PHE A 336 12.04 6.33 15.28
CA PHE A 336 11.53 6.41 16.66
C PHE A 336 12.50 7.09 17.62
N GLY A 337 13.80 7.11 17.34
CA GLY A 337 14.79 7.80 18.16
C GLY A 337 14.57 9.30 18.31
N SER A 338 13.79 9.90 17.40
CA SER A 338 13.42 11.33 17.45
C SER A 338 11.91 11.54 17.32
N ILE A 339 11.12 10.56 17.73
CA ILE A 339 9.66 10.61 17.62
C ILE A 339 9.04 11.80 18.37
N ALA A 340 9.67 12.25 19.45
CA ALA A 340 9.23 13.45 20.16
C ALA A 340 9.34 14.72 19.30
N SER A 341 10.38 14.83 18.48
CA SER A 341 10.51 15.90 17.49
C SER A 341 9.38 15.83 16.46
N ASN A 342 9.12 14.64 15.90
CA ASN A 342 8.02 14.44 14.96
C ASN A 342 6.67 14.78 15.60
N ALA A 343 6.45 14.42 16.86
CA ALA A 343 5.24 14.78 17.59
C ALA A 343 5.07 16.29 17.72
N ASN A 344 6.15 17.03 17.98
CA ASN A 344 6.10 18.49 18.05
C ASN A 344 5.73 19.11 16.69
N TYR A 345 6.29 18.61 15.59
CA TYR A 345 5.92 19.05 14.25
C TYR A 345 4.46 18.75 13.94
N MET A 346 3.97 17.58 14.32
CA MET A 346 2.55 17.25 14.18
C MET A 346 1.66 18.19 15.01
N ASN A 347 2.06 18.50 16.26
CA ASN A 347 1.26 19.34 17.16
C ASN A 347 1.11 20.78 16.65
N VAL A 348 2.13 21.36 16.00
CA VAL A 348 2.03 22.72 15.46
C VAL A 348 1.10 22.82 14.25
N ASN A 349 0.69 21.69 13.68
CA ASN A 349 -0.33 21.65 12.63
C ASN A 349 -1.77 21.74 13.17
N LEU A 350 -1.95 21.81 14.48
CA LEU A 350 -3.27 21.82 15.09
C LEU A 350 -3.65 23.25 15.55
N ASP A 351 -4.88 23.66 15.22
CA ASP A 351 -5.47 24.88 15.76
C ASP A 351 -5.93 24.73 17.22
N ALA A 352 -6.53 25.77 17.78
CA ALA A 352 -7.02 25.75 19.17
C ALA A 352 -8.11 24.69 19.42
N ASP A 353 -8.83 24.28 18.37
CA ASP A 353 -9.87 23.24 18.44
C ASP A 353 -9.32 21.83 18.10
N GLY A 354 -8.00 21.71 17.92
CA GLY A 354 -7.35 20.45 17.58
C GLY A 354 -7.53 20.02 16.12
N LYS A 355 -7.88 20.95 15.23
CA LYS A 355 -8.04 20.67 13.81
C LYS A 355 -6.79 21.04 13.01
N PRO A 356 -6.37 20.21 12.04
CA PRO A 356 -5.21 20.51 11.22
C PRO A 356 -5.37 21.77 10.38
N TYR A 357 -4.32 22.57 10.29
CA TYR A 357 -4.26 23.73 9.40
C TYR A 357 -4.07 23.31 7.95
N VAL A 358 -3.20 22.34 7.71
CA VAL A 358 -2.82 21.82 6.38
C VAL A 358 -2.80 20.31 6.40
N SER A 359 -2.61 19.70 5.26
CA SER A 359 -2.45 18.24 5.13
C SER A 359 -1.05 17.80 5.56
N LEU A 360 -0.83 16.49 5.64
CA LEU A 360 0.41 15.88 6.10
C LEU A 360 1.12 15.15 4.97
N ALA A 361 2.44 15.12 5.05
CA ALA A 361 3.28 14.24 4.25
C ALA A 361 4.36 13.62 5.12
N ALA A 362 4.83 12.45 4.74
CA ALA A 362 5.93 11.80 5.44
C ALA A 362 6.92 11.20 4.44
N LEU A 363 8.21 11.38 4.70
CA LEU A 363 9.28 10.76 3.94
C LEU A 363 9.83 9.56 4.69
N GLY A 364 10.00 8.43 4.00
CA GLY A 364 10.72 7.27 4.50
C GLY A 364 10.00 6.48 5.59
N THR A 365 8.69 6.32 5.47
CA THR A 365 7.88 5.56 6.46
C THR A 365 8.24 4.08 6.55
N ASP A 366 8.92 3.55 5.53
CA ASP A 366 9.40 2.17 5.48
C ASP A 366 10.60 1.91 6.42
N PHE A 367 11.09 2.92 7.13
CA PHE A 367 12.15 2.74 8.14
C PHE A 367 11.77 1.70 9.20
N VAL A 368 10.49 1.45 9.39
CA VAL A 368 9.98 0.45 10.34
C VAL A 368 10.53 -0.95 10.09
N SER A 369 10.88 -1.24 8.84
CA SER A 369 11.59 -2.47 8.45
C SER A 369 13.11 -2.27 8.40
N HIS A 370 13.57 -1.23 7.73
CA HIS A 370 15.01 -0.99 7.52
C HIS A 370 15.80 -0.85 8.82
N GLU A 371 15.22 -0.23 9.81
CA GLU A 371 15.88 0.02 11.09
C GLU A 371 16.21 -1.25 11.87
N LEU A 372 15.54 -2.37 11.56
CA LEU A 372 15.89 -3.65 12.18
C LEU A 372 17.27 -4.16 11.78
N GLY A 373 17.86 -3.64 10.71
CA GLY A 373 19.14 -4.07 10.17
C GLY A 373 19.01 -5.26 9.22
N ASP A 374 20.06 -5.45 8.41
CA ASP A 374 20.06 -6.46 7.35
C ASP A 374 20.06 -7.90 7.88
N ASP A 375 20.56 -8.08 9.10
CA ASP A 375 20.60 -9.38 9.78
C ASP A 375 19.24 -9.82 10.35
N LYS A 376 18.26 -8.94 10.41
CA LYS A 376 16.94 -9.23 10.98
C LYS A 376 15.80 -9.07 10.00
N LYS A 377 15.79 -7.99 9.23
CA LYS A 377 14.67 -7.65 8.34
C LYS A 377 14.34 -8.73 7.30
N VAL A 378 15.30 -9.59 6.98
CA VAL A 378 15.15 -10.68 6.00
C VAL A 378 14.56 -11.96 6.58
N TYR A 379 14.44 -12.07 7.90
CA TYR A 379 13.94 -13.28 8.55
C TYR A 379 12.48 -13.18 8.96
N PRO A 380 11.66 -14.18 8.63
CA PRO A 380 10.25 -14.22 9.03
C PRO A 380 10.01 -14.03 10.53
N LYS A 381 10.90 -14.56 11.36
CA LYS A 381 10.76 -14.50 12.83
C LYS A 381 10.80 -13.08 13.43
N TYR A 382 11.27 -12.08 12.68
CA TYR A 382 11.30 -10.69 13.15
C TYR A 382 10.15 -9.83 12.59
N GLN A 383 9.28 -10.41 11.76
CA GLN A 383 8.22 -9.63 11.11
C GLN A 383 7.15 -9.11 12.09
N ASN A 384 6.96 -9.80 13.21
CA ASN A 384 6.13 -9.27 14.29
C ASN A 384 6.60 -7.89 14.78
N GLN A 385 7.91 -7.66 14.81
CA GLN A 385 8.48 -6.35 15.20
C GLN A 385 8.18 -5.29 14.12
N VAL A 386 8.27 -5.63 12.86
CA VAL A 386 7.94 -4.71 11.76
C VAL A 386 6.45 -4.32 11.84
N PHE A 387 5.57 -5.27 12.06
CA PHE A 387 4.13 -5.02 12.17
C PHE A 387 3.79 -4.09 13.35
N ASP A 388 4.40 -4.32 14.51
CA ASP A 388 4.18 -3.49 15.69
C ASP A 388 4.75 -2.08 15.51
N ARG A 389 5.92 -1.96 14.90
CA ARG A 389 6.55 -0.66 14.59
C ARG A 389 5.73 0.13 13.58
N GLU A 390 5.23 -0.51 12.52
CA GLU A 390 4.36 0.13 11.54
C GLU A 390 3.04 0.59 12.19
N ARG A 391 2.44 -0.26 13.00
CA ARG A 391 1.21 0.07 13.72
C ARG A 391 1.40 1.29 14.62
N ARG A 392 2.50 1.33 15.36
CA ARG A 392 2.84 2.50 16.20
C ARG A 392 3.03 3.77 15.36
N LEU A 393 3.73 3.67 14.24
CA LEU A 393 3.97 4.83 13.37
C LEU A 393 2.64 5.43 12.87
N TRP A 394 1.72 4.60 12.45
CA TRP A 394 0.45 5.05 11.88
C TRP A 394 -0.63 5.35 12.91
N THR A 395 -0.77 4.53 13.95
CA THR A 395 -1.86 4.67 14.94
C THR A 395 -1.42 5.22 16.29
N GLY A 396 -0.12 5.32 16.54
CA GLY A 396 0.45 5.79 17.80
C GLY A 396 0.60 4.70 18.86
N SER A 397 0.13 3.49 18.59
CA SER A 397 0.19 2.38 19.54
C SER A 397 0.52 1.08 18.83
N SER A 398 1.47 0.33 19.36
CA SER A 398 1.79 -1.01 18.86
C SER A 398 0.65 -2.01 19.05
N THR A 399 -0.26 -1.75 19.98
CA THR A 399 -1.48 -2.55 20.15
C THR A 399 -2.59 -2.16 19.15
N GLY A 400 -2.40 -1.07 18.40
CA GLY A 400 -3.29 -0.64 17.33
C GLY A 400 -4.41 0.30 17.75
N GLU A 401 -4.49 0.69 19.01
CA GLU A 401 -5.51 1.62 19.44
C GLU A 401 -5.16 3.04 19.01
N LYS A 402 -5.93 3.56 18.04
CA LYS A 402 -5.71 4.88 17.46
C LYS A 402 -5.75 5.98 18.53
N GLY A 403 -4.78 6.89 18.47
CA GLY A 403 -4.73 8.06 19.32
C GLY A 403 -4.18 7.81 20.70
N THR A 404 -3.72 6.60 20.99
CA THR A 404 -2.96 6.27 22.21
C THR A 404 -1.50 6.01 21.88
N THR A 405 -0.63 6.17 22.88
CA THR A 405 0.76 5.74 22.78
C THR A 405 1.02 4.58 23.72
N ASP A 406 1.73 3.60 23.23
CA ASP A 406 2.13 2.44 24.00
C ASP A 406 3.64 2.23 23.89
N ILE A 407 4.35 2.73 24.89
CA ILE A 407 5.80 2.61 24.99
C ILE A 407 6.25 1.35 25.71
N SER A 408 5.30 0.56 26.22
CA SER A 408 5.60 -0.66 26.97
C SER A 408 5.89 -1.86 26.09
N ASP A 409 5.69 -1.75 24.78
CA ASP A 409 5.93 -2.84 23.86
C ASP A 409 7.42 -3.17 23.78
N PRO A 410 7.81 -4.41 24.12
CA PRO A 410 9.22 -4.80 24.14
C PRO A 410 9.87 -4.87 22.75
N TYR A 411 9.07 -4.81 21.67
CA TYR A 411 9.56 -4.81 20.30
C TYR A 411 9.85 -3.41 19.75
N ILE A 412 9.45 -2.38 20.48
CA ILE A 412 9.80 -1.00 20.13
C ILE A 412 11.00 -0.59 20.96
N ASP A 413 12.13 -1.18 20.61
CA ASP A 413 13.42 -0.79 21.19
C ASP A 413 14.01 0.35 20.36
N ASP A 414 13.46 1.53 20.53
CA ASP A 414 13.88 2.75 19.85
C ASP A 414 14.60 3.73 20.77
N GLY A 415 14.82 3.34 22.02
CA GLY A 415 15.44 4.18 23.03
C GLY A 415 14.60 5.40 23.41
N THR A 416 13.34 5.48 22.97
CA THR A 416 12.48 6.60 23.34
C THR A 416 11.63 6.26 24.56
N SER A 417 11.59 7.20 25.47
CA SER A 417 10.61 7.22 26.56
C SER A 417 9.44 8.16 26.23
N SER A 418 9.35 8.62 24.97
CA SER A 418 8.35 9.60 24.58
C SER A 418 7.02 8.94 24.30
N ASP A 419 6.01 9.30 25.05
CA ASP A 419 4.60 8.95 24.87
C ASP A 419 3.84 9.99 24.02
N SER A 420 4.55 10.90 23.36
CA SER A 420 3.95 12.03 22.63
C SER A 420 3.54 11.73 21.21
N TRP A 421 4.08 10.69 20.59
CA TRP A 421 3.73 10.31 19.23
C TRP A 421 2.38 9.58 19.18
N LYS A 422 1.40 10.19 18.51
CA LYS A 422 0.01 9.67 18.43
C LYS A 422 -0.32 9.03 17.08
N GLY A 423 0.66 8.92 16.19
CA GLY A 423 0.47 8.39 14.85
C GLY A 423 -0.06 9.41 13.85
N PHE A 424 0.16 9.17 12.56
CA PHE A 424 -0.41 10.01 11.51
C PHE A 424 -1.94 9.99 11.54
N ALA A 425 -2.52 8.85 11.93
CA ALA A 425 -3.96 8.68 12.06
C ALA A 425 -4.61 9.59 13.10
N SER A 426 -3.84 10.22 13.99
CA SER A 426 -4.36 11.21 14.93
C SER A 426 -4.88 12.47 14.24
N GLN A 427 -4.46 12.72 13.00
CA GLN A 427 -4.90 13.88 12.21
C GLN A 427 -5.63 13.50 10.92
N ILE A 428 -5.66 12.23 10.56
CA ILE A 428 -6.25 11.73 9.31
C ILE A 428 -7.45 10.84 9.64
N ALA A 429 -8.62 11.20 9.16
CA ALA A 429 -9.81 10.36 9.26
C ALA A 429 -9.69 9.12 8.37
N GLU A 430 -10.32 8.03 8.75
CA GLU A 430 -10.29 6.77 8.00
C GLU A 430 -10.96 6.92 6.63
N ARG A 431 -10.31 6.39 5.57
CA ARG A 431 -10.84 6.28 4.21
C ARG A 431 -11.24 4.84 3.94
N SER A 432 -12.22 4.66 3.06
CA SER A 432 -12.65 3.36 2.59
C SER A 432 -13.18 3.44 1.16
N VAL A 433 -13.09 2.33 0.44
CA VAL A 433 -13.68 2.14 -0.90
C VAL A 433 -14.83 1.14 -0.87
N ILE A 434 -15.19 0.62 0.31
CA ILE A 434 -16.15 -0.48 0.45
C ILE A 434 -17.56 0.10 0.35
N GLY A 435 -18.13 0.03 -0.83
CA GLY A 435 -19.49 0.48 -1.13
C GLY A 435 -20.20 -0.46 -2.08
N GLY A 436 -21.43 -0.10 -2.44
CA GLY A 436 -22.24 -0.93 -3.31
C GLY A 436 -22.79 -2.18 -2.61
N PRO A 437 -23.17 -3.23 -3.37
CA PRO A 437 -23.86 -4.40 -2.82
C PRO A 437 -22.95 -5.55 -2.36
N VAL A 438 -21.65 -5.49 -2.67
CA VAL A 438 -20.74 -6.63 -2.53
C VAL A 438 -19.41 -6.24 -1.92
N PHE A 439 -18.95 -7.05 -0.97
CA PHE A 439 -17.61 -6.97 -0.42
C PHE A 439 -17.15 -8.35 0.02
N SER A 440 -15.89 -8.68 -0.21
CA SER A 440 -15.28 -9.93 0.23
C SER A 440 -13.86 -9.70 0.71
N THR A 441 -13.46 -10.41 1.75
CA THR A 441 -12.08 -10.42 2.26
C THR A 441 -11.75 -11.76 2.89
N SER A 442 -10.52 -12.22 2.67
CA SER A 442 -9.90 -13.34 3.40
C SER A 442 -8.75 -12.85 4.28
N PHE A 443 -8.68 -11.54 4.51
CA PHE A 443 -7.68 -10.86 5.35
C PHE A 443 -6.24 -11.02 4.89
N ASN A 444 -6.00 -11.34 3.61
CA ASN A 444 -4.64 -11.46 3.09
C ASN A 444 -3.90 -10.14 3.22
N THR A 445 -2.73 -10.19 3.86
CA THR A 445 -1.85 -9.02 4.03
C THR A 445 -0.91 -8.81 2.84
N GLY A 446 -0.89 -9.75 1.90
CA GLY A 446 -0.01 -9.74 0.72
C GLY A 446 1.22 -10.59 0.89
N HIS A 447 1.35 -11.31 2.00
CA HIS A 447 2.44 -12.26 2.22
C HIS A 447 2.02 -13.41 3.13
N GLY A 448 2.74 -14.52 3.02
CA GLY A 448 2.44 -15.71 3.81
C GLY A 448 3.65 -16.63 3.94
N LEU A 449 3.54 -17.57 4.86
CA LEU A 449 4.50 -18.65 5.07
C LEU A 449 4.00 -19.97 4.48
N GLU A 450 2.78 -19.95 3.98
CA GLU A 450 2.08 -21.03 3.31
C GLU A 450 0.98 -20.44 2.45
N TRP A 451 0.35 -21.28 1.64
CA TRP A 451 -0.88 -20.96 0.95
C TRP A 451 -1.92 -22.02 1.22
N ARG A 452 -3.14 -21.60 1.51
CA ARG A 452 -4.28 -22.49 1.74
C ARG A 452 -5.43 -22.16 0.82
N ASP A 453 -6.13 -23.21 0.42
CA ASP A 453 -7.38 -23.16 -0.32
C ASP A 453 -8.44 -23.94 0.47
N ASN A 454 -9.52 -23.29 0.86
CA ASN A 454 -10.58 -23.86 1.70
C ASN A 454 -10.05 -24.53 3.00
N GLY A 455 -9.03 -23.91 3.60
CA GLY A 455 -8.41 -24.41 4.81
C GLY A 455 -7.37 -25.51 4.61
N GLU A 456 -7.22 -26.04 3.41
CA GLU A 456 -6.23 -27.06 3.08
C GLU A 456 -4.94 -26.43 2.55
N GLN A 457 -3.80 -26.85 3.09
CA GLN A 457 -2.51 -26.34 2.65
C GLN A 457 -2.19 -26.89 1.25
N THR A 458 -2.04 -26.00 0.28
CA THR A 458 -1.67 -26.32 -1.10
C THR A 458 -0.24 -25.92 -1.45
N SER A 459 0.40 -25.10 -0.61
CA SER A 459 1.80 -24.76 -0.70
C SER A 459 2.38 -24.49 0.70
N ASN A 460 3.58 -24.96 0.93
CA ASN A 460 4.34 -24.69 2.18
C ASN A 460 5.46 -23.67 1.96
N GLN A 461 5.47 -23.01 0.82
CA GLN A 461 6.48 -22.01 0.48
C GLN A 461 6.08 -20.63 1.02
N GLN A 462 7.08 -19.89 1.51
CA GLN A 462 6.87 -18.48 1.80
C GLN A 462 6.66 -17.68 0.50
N TRP A 463 5.94 -16.59 0.61
CA TRP A 463 5.67 -15.70 -0.52
C TRP A 463 5.41 -14.26 -0.06
N GLY A 464 5.63 -13.31 -0.96
CA GLY A 464 5.32 -11.91 -0.78
C GLY A 464 4.85 -11.29 -2.10
N ASN A 465 3.66 -10.70 -2.10
CA ASN A 465 3.08 -10.06 -3.26
C ASN A 465 1.94 -9.14 -2.82
N ILE A 466 2.19 -7.84 -2.80
CA ILE A 466 1.18 -6.88 -2.36
C ILE A 466 -0.04 -6.81 -3.30
N ASN A 467 0.07 -7.29 -4.56
CA ASN A 467 -1.09 -7.43 -5.44
C ASN A 467 -2.21 -8.28 -4.84
N LEU A 468 -1.84 -9.23 -3.98
CA LEU A 468 -2.79 -10.16 -3.33
C LEU A 468 -3.26 -9.66 -1.95
N GLN A 469 -2.83 -8.48 -1.53
CA GLN A 469 -3.35 -7.88 -0.31
C GLN A 469 -4.83 -7.56 -0.49
N ASP A 470 -5.65 -8.07 0.41
CA ASP A 470 -7.05 -7.68 0.53
C ASP A 470 -7.17 -6.26 1.08
N ILE A 471 -8.35 -5.68 1.03
CA ILE A 471 -8.60 -4.48 1.80
C ILE A 471 -8.55 -4.88 3.28
N LEU A 472 -7.54 -4.38 3.97
CA LEU A 472 -7.32 -4.70 5.38
C LEU A 472 -8.33 -3.97 6.26
N PRO A 473 -8.60 -4.46 7.49
CA PRO A 473 -9.48 -3.77 8.40
C PRO A 473 -9.16 -2.29 8.51
N THR A 474 -10.19 -1.48 8.41
CA THR A 474 -10.06 -0.01 8.45
C THR A 474 -9.47 0.44 9.77
N TRP A 475 -9.90 -0.20 10.85
CA TRP A 475 -9.35 0.00 12.18
C TRP A 475 -8.51 -1.21 12.57
N GLN A 476 -7.23 -0.98 12.75
CA GLN A 476 -6.28 -1.97 13.21
C GLN A 476 -5.69 -1.48 14.56
N TRP A 477 -6.35 -1.55 15.70
CA TRP A 477 -7.64 -2.19 15.87
C TRP A 477 -8.61 -1.28 16.63
N TRP A 478 -9.89 -1.61 16.61
CA TRP A 478 -10.92 -0.95 17.42
C TRP A 478 -11.81 -2.00 18.09
N ILE A 479 -11.42 -2.36 19.30
CA ILE A 479 -12.08 -3.40 20.08
C ILE A 479 -12.53 -2.80 21.42
N ASP A 480 -13.84 -2.76 21.64
CA ASP A 480 -14.44 -2.27 22.88
C ASP A 480 -14.91 -3.44 23.73
N ALA A 481 -14.52 -3.43 25.02
CA ALA A 481 -14.96 -4.39 26.03
C ALA A 481 -14.98 -3.69 27.39
N ASP A 482 -15.90 -4.11 28.27
CA ASP A 482 -15.97 -3.58 29.64
C ASP A 482 -14.77 -4.03 30.46
N SER A 483 -14.25 -5.21 30.19
CA SER A 483 -13.04 -5.75 30.81
C SER A 483 -12.33 -6.70 29.87
N ASP A 484 -11.00 -6.80 30.02
CA ASP A 484 -10.16 -7.76 29.30
C ASP A 484 -10.42 -7.75 27.76
N PRO A 485 -10.17 -6.65 27.04
CA PRO A 485 -10.39 -6.66 25.60
C PRO A 485 -9.53 -7.72 24.90
N LEU A 486 -10.14 -8.44 23.97
CA LEU A 486 -9.43 -9.37 23.11
C LEU A 486 -8.42 -8.61 22.25
N GLN A 487 -7.39 -9.31 21.81
CA GLN A 487 -6.38 -8.79 20.90
C GLN A 487 -6.54 -9.41 19.52
N ALA A 488 -6.25 -8.63 18.48
CA ALA A 488 -6.29 -9.07 17.11
C ALA A 488 -4.89 -9.20 16.53
N ASP A 489 -4.67 -10.23 15.74
CA ASP A 489 -3.43 -10.46 15.00
C ASP A 489 -3.76 -11.13 13.66
N PHE A 490 -2.79 -11.21 12.77
CA PHE A 490 -2.85 -12.03 11.57
C PHE A 490 -2.09 -13.34 11.84
N ASP A 491 -2.78 -14.45 11.72
CA ASP A 491 -2.25 -15.79 11.96
C ASP A 491 -1.75 -16.39 10.64
N TYR A 492 -0.44 -16.46 10.49
CA TYR A 492 0.23 -17.01 9.30
C TYR A 492 0.55 -18.50 9.41
N GLY A 493 0.00 -19.19 10.41
CA GLY A 493 0.20 -20.62 10.60
C GLY A 493 1.39 -20.98 11.47
N LYS A 494 1.74 -22.27 11.48
CA LYS A 494 2.66 -22.87 12.44
C LYS A 494 4.07 -22.30 12.43
N LYS A 495 4.53 -21.80 11.30
CA LYS A 495 5.87 -21.23 11.13
C LYS A 495 5.98 -19.78 11.61
N TYR A 496 4.86 -19.14 11.92
CA TYR A 496 4.83 -17.73 12.31
C TYR A 496 5.15 -17.55 13.79
N GLU A 497 6.01 -16.60 14.09
CA GLU A 497 6.31 -16.15 15.43
C GLU A 497 5.59 -14.81 15.69
N ALA A 498 4.46 -14.90 16.39
CA ALA A 498 3.71 -13.73 16.81
C ALA A 498 4.44 -12.98 17.95
N ALA A 499 4.07 -11.72 18.16
CA ALA A 499 4.56 -10.97 19.31
C ALA A 499 4.21 -11.70 20.63
N PRO A 500 5.08 -11.67 21.65
CA PRO A 500 4.86 -12.43 22.90
C PRO A 500 3.58 -12.10 23.65
N ARG A 501 3.01 -10.91 23.45
CA ARG A 501 1.72 -10.55 24.06
C ARG A 501 0.55 -11.37 23.52
N PHE A 502 0.69 -11.99 22.35
CA PHE A 502 -0.33 -12.86 21.79
C PHE A 502 -0.16 -14.30 22.25
N ASN A 503 -1.25 -14.89 22.68
CA ASN A 503 -1.29 -16.29 23.08
C ASN A 503 -2.43 -17.00 22.35
N TYR A 504 -2.12 -17.55 21.18
CA TYR A 504 -3.08 -18.32 20.39
C TYR A 504 -2.43 -19.52 19.72
N THR A 505 -3.25 -20.53 19.42
CA THR A 505 -2.84 -21.69 18.62
C THR A 505 -2.77 -21.27 17.15
N LYS A 506 -1.65 -21.53 16.48
CA LYS A 506 -1.46 -21.20 15.06
C LYS A 506 -2.32 -22.11 14.19
N VAL A 507 -3.24 -21.51 13.45
CA VAL A 507 -4.18 -22.21 12.53
C VAL A 507 -3.80 -21.93 11.06
N GLY A 508 -3.44 -20.70 10.77
CA GLY A 508 -3.19 -20.24 9.40
C GLY A 508 -4.45 -19.75 8.71
N GLY A 509 -4.36 -19.55 7.39
CA GLY A 509 -5.43 -19.01 6.58
C GLY A 509 -6.52 -20.02 6.22
N TYR A 510 -7.66 -19.51 5.80
CA TYR A 510 -8.69 -20.29 5.10
C TYR A 510 -8.48 -20.21 3.58
N GLU A 511 -8.30 -19.01 3.06
CA GLU A 511 -7.88 -18.76 1.68
C GLU A 511 -6.69 -17.81 1.69
N GLY A 512 -5.53 -18.26 1.22
CA GLY A 512 -4.32 -17.47 1.16
C GLY A 512 -3.36 -17.73 2.31
N GLY A 513 -2.65 -16.70 2.76
CA GLY A 513 -1.52 -16.82 3.68
C GLY A 513 -1.85 -16.70 5.16
N ASP A 514 -2.98 -16.11 5.50
CA ASP A 514 -3.32 -15.80 6.88
C ASP A 514 -4.83 -15.73 7.14
N SER A 515 -5.18 -15.71 8.41
CA SER A 515 -6.52 -15.39 8.89
C SER A 515 -6.44 -14.34 9.99
N LEU A 516 -7.53 -13.61 10.20
CA LEU A 516 -7.65 -12.73 11.35
C LEU A 516 -7.89 -13.59 12.59
N VAL A 517 -7.08 -13.43 13.65
CA VAL A 517 -7.27 -14.12 14.91
C VAL A 517 -7.61 -13.13 16.02
N LEU A 518 -8.68 -13.44 16.77
CA LEU A 518 -9.05 -12.75 18.00
C LEU A 518 -8.78 -13.69 19.17
N SER A 519 -7.99 -13.23 20.13
CA SER A 519 -7.55 -14.09 21.23
C SER A 519 -7.37 -13.32 22.53
N GLY A 520 -7.38 -14.05 23.62
CA GLY A 520 -7.13 -13.52 24.96
C GLY A 520 -8.17 -14.00 25.96
N LYS A 521 -8.23 -13.31 27.09
CA LYS A 521 -9.24 -13.59 28.12
C LYS A 521 -10.59 -13.00 27.71
N LEU A 522 -11.61 -13.81 27.64
CA LEU A 522 -12.99 -13.41 27.37
C LEU A 522 -13.77 -13.36 28.67
N SER A 523 -13.97 -12.17 29.24
CA SER A 523 -14.69 -11.95 30.49
C SER A 523 -15.90 -11.03 30.35
N SER A 524 -15.99 -10.32 29.23
CA SER A 524 -17.12 -9.46 28.85
C SER A 524 -17.32 -9.50 27.35
N ASP A 525 -18.43 -8.98 26.87
CA ASP A 525 -18.69 -8.88 25.44
C ASP A 525 -17.66 -7.96 24.80
N ASN A 526 -17.14 -8.37 23.62
CA ASN A 526 -16.24 -7.59 22.82
C ASN A 526 -16.94 -7.16 21.54
N THR A 527 -16.86 -5.86 21.22
CA THR A 527 -17.29 -5.33 19.93
C THR A 527 -16.04 -5.00 19.10
N VAL A 528 -15.92 -5.65 17.96
CA VAL A 528 -14.79 -5.52 17.05
C VAL A 528 -15.26 -4.84 15.78
N ARG A 529 -14.96 -3.54 15.62
CA ARG A 529 -15.22 -2.82 14.38
C ARG A 529 -14.08 -3.13 13.41
N LEU A 530 -14.43 -3.64 12.23
CA LEU A 530 -13.43 -4.03 11.23
C LEU A 530 -13.40 -3.05 10.06
N TYR A 531 -14.53 -2.81 9.40
CA TYR A 531 -14.56 -2.08 8.14
C TYR A 531 -15.54 -0.91 8.17
N LYS A 532 -15.06 0.26 7.77
CA LYS A 532 -15.90 1.41 7.40
C LYS A 532 -16.46 1.16 6.01
N THR A 533 -17.78 1.25 5.86
CA THR A 533 -18.47 0.83 4.64
C THR A 533 -19.61 1.78 4.26
N ASP A 534 -20.11 1.61 3.05
CA ASP A 534 -21.38 2.14 2.54
C ASP A 534 -22.07 1.04 1.72
N LEU A 535 -22.29 -0.13 2.38
CA LEU A 535 -22.84 -1.31 1.73
C LEU A 535 -24.36 -1.25 1.68
N SER A 536 -24.91 -1.40 0.48
CA SER A 536 -26.37 -1.42 0.27
C SER A 536 -26.96 -2.78 0.57
N VAL A 537 -27.99 -2.83 1.40
CA VAL A 537 -28.71 -4.06 1.74
C VAL A 537 -29.97 -4.18 0.88
N ALA A 538 -30.08 -5.26 0.13
CA ALA A 538 -31.26 -5.66 -0.64
C ALA A 538 -32.01 -6.80 0.02
N ALA A 539 -33.16 -7.19 -0.52
CA ALA A 539 -33.95 -8.31 -0.02
C ALA A 539 -33.20 -9.67 -0.05
N GLY A 540 -32.30 -9.83 -1.03
CA GLY A 540 -31.47 -11.04 -1.15
C GLY A 540 -30.09 -10.94 -0.47
N SER A 541 -29.81 -9.86 0.24
CA SER A 541 -28.51 -9.67 0.86
C SER A 541 -28.24 -10.65 1.99
N LYS A 542 -27.02 -11.15 2.03
CA LYS A 542 -26.52 -12.07 3.04
C LYS A 542 -25.06 -11.82 3.35
N VAL A 543 -24.63 -12.26 4.53
CA VAL A 543 -23.22 -12.36 4.90
C VAL A 543 -22.87 -13.83 5.08
N GLU A 544 -21.80 -14.26 4.45
CA GLU A 544 -21.17 -15.54 4.73
C GLU A 544 -19.91 -15.28 5.55
N LEU A 545 -19.84 -15.90 6.71
CA LEU A 545 -18.72 -15.79 7.64
C LEU A 545 -18.08 -17.15 7.82
N THR A 546 -16.82 -17.28 7.41
CA THR A 546 -16.03 -18.49 7.62
C THR A 546 -15.11 -18.26 8.81
N TYR A 547 -15.22 -19.12 9.81
CA TYR A 547 -14.50 -19.00 11.06
C TYR A 547 -14.08 -20.36 11.60
N ASN A 548 -13.11 -20.35 12.52
CA ASN A 548 -12.68 -21.51 13.27
C ASN A 548 -12.60 -21.13 14.76
N LYS A 549 -13.53 -21.61 15.53
CA LYS A 549 -13.54 -21.46 16.98
C LYS A 549 -13.03 -22.77 17.59
N LEU A 550 -11.84 -22.74 18.18
CA LEU A 550 -11.11 -23.94 18.55
C LEU A 550 -11.77 -24.73 19.70
N ASN A 551 -12.51 -24.04 20.55
CA ASN A 551 -13.12 -24.66 21.74
C ASN A 551 -14.64 -24.57 21.68
N SER A 552 -15.29 -25.62 22.14
CA SER A 552 -16.72 -25.59 22.41
C SER A 552 -16.94 -25.00 23.81
N ASP A 553 -17.54 -23.85 23.89
CA ASP A 553 -17.88 -23.12 25.10
C ASP A 553 -19.22 -22.39 24.91
N ASP A 554 -19.69 -21.65 25.92
CA ASP A 554 -20.95 -20.93 25.85
C ASP A 554 -20.87 -19.51 25.31
N SER A 555 -19.68 -19.10 24.82
CA SER A 555 -19.52 -17.84 24.09
C SER A 555 -20.20 -17.92 22.72
N LYS A 556 -20.52 -16.74 22.15
CA LYS A 556 -21.15 -16.64 20.82
C LYS A 556 -20.43 -15.63 19.97
N LEU A 557 -20.26 -15.97 18.69
CA LEU A 557 -19.81 -15.05 17.66
C LEU A 557 -21.03 -14.53 16.90
N GLN A 558 -21.15 -13.21 16.80
CA GLN A 558 -22.23 -12.53 16.08
C GLN A 558 -21.62 -11.53 15.09
N LEU A 559 -22.39 -11.14 14.07
CA LEU A 559 -22.09 -9.93 13.33
C LEU A 559 -22.41 -8.72 14.20
N GLY A 560 -21.60 -7.69 14.12
CA GLY A 560 -21.87 -6.38 14.70
C GLY A 560 -22.02 -5.34 13.59
N LEU A 561 -23.24 -4.91 13.31
CA LEU A 561 -23.53 -3.99 12.22
C LEU A 561 -23.92 -2.61 12.76
N ILE A 562 -23.37 -1.57 12.14
CA ILE A 562 -23.84 -0.20 12.35
C ILE A 562 -24.44 0.28 11.03
N PHE A 563 -25.70 0.70 11.06
CA PHE A 563 -26.39 1.22 9.90
C PHE A 563 -26.27 2.75 9.81
N ALA A 564 -26.28 3.27 8.61
CA ALA A 564 -26.11 4.71 8.36
C ALA A 564 -27.24 5.55 8.96
N ASP A 565 -28.46 5.00 9.13
CA ASP A 565 -29.63 5.67 9.71
C ASP A 565 -29.64 5.72 11.24
N ASP A 566 -28.80 4.90 11.88
CA ASP A 566 -28.59 4.92 13.34
C ASP A 566 -27.14 4.53 13.69
N THR A 567 -26.27 5.48 13.65
CA THR A 567 -24.83 5.29 13.85
C THR A 567 -24.43 5.08 15.33
N LYS A 568 -25.36 5.25 16.25
CA LYS A 568 -25.12 5.08 17.69
C LYS A 568 -25.37 3.66 18.17
N THR A 569 -26.08 2.86 17.40
CA THR A 569 -26.50 1.51 17.78
C THR A 569 -25.70 0.48 17.01
N ILE A 570 -25.05 -0.43 17.73
CA ILE A 570 -24.47 -1.64 17.16
C ILE A 570 -25.54 -2.72 17.19
N VAL A 571 -25.91 -3.21 16.01
CA VAL A 571 -26.93 -4.25 15.84
C VAL A 571 -26.26 -5.62 15.83
N PRO A 572 -26.49 -6.46 16.85
CA PRO A 572 -26.01 -7.83 16.83
C PRO A 572 -26.88 -8.69 15.90
N VAL A 573 -26.25 -9.51 15.10
CA VAL A 573 -26.97 -10.47 14.25
C VAL A 573 -26.43 -11.87 14.53
N ASP A 574 -27.30 -12.75 15.07
CA ASP A 574 -26.92 -14.10 15.43
C ASP A 574 -26.57 -14.94 14.18
N MET A 575 -25.55 -15.77 14.32
CA MET A 575 -25.30 -16.83 13.37
C MET A 575 -26.16 -18.04 13.65
N ALA A 576 -26.63 -18.69 12.59
CA ALA A 576 -27.61 -19.79 12.69
C ALA A 576 -27.19 -20.97 13.60
N ASP A 577 -25.90 -21.18 13.76
CA ASP A 577 -25.33 -22.29 14.55
C ASP A 577 -24.77 -21.88 15.90
N GLY A 578 -25.03 -20.64 16.33
CA GLY A 578 -24.53 -20.10 17.60
C GLY A 578 -23.02 -19.87 17.65
N GLY A 579 -22.34 -20.01 16.54
CA GLY A 579 -20.91 -19.78 16.45
C GLY A 579 -20.01 -20.91 16.93
N ALA A 580 -20.53 -22.07 17.27
CA ALA A 580 -19.74 -23.24 17.68
C ALA A 580 -19.00 -23.85 16.46
N SER A 581 -17.72 -24.13 16.62
CA SER A 581 -16.90 -24.74 15.56
C SER A 581 -15.79 -25.58 16.17
N ASN A 582 -15.37 -26.59 15.41
CA ASN A 582 -14.12 -27.32 15.61
C ASN A 582 -13.56 -27.60 14.24
N GLY A 583 -12.70 -26.68 13.78
CA GLY A 583 -12.29 -26.57 12.40
C GLY A 583 -13.01 -25.42 11.69
N TRP A 584 -12.73 -25.24 10.40
CA TRP A 584 -13.34 -24.18 9.61
C TRP A 584 -14.83 -24.47 9.35
N LYS A 585 -15.65 -23.46 9.50
CA LYS A 585 -17.08 -23.51 9.31
C LYS A 585 -17.57 -22.21 8.67
N THR A 586 -18.51 -22.30 7.75
CA THR A 586 -19.14 -21.13 7.13
C THR A 586 -20.58 -21.02 7.61
N ALA A 587 -20.90 -19.90 8.25
CA ALA A 587 -22.25 -19.53 8.62
C ALA A 587 -22.81 -18.51 7.63
N THR A 588 -24.08 -18.66 7.26
CA THR A 588 -24.79 -17.71 6.40
C THR A 588 -25.80 -16.93 7.24
N VAL A 589 -25.70 -15.60 7.14
CA VAL A 589 -26.60 -14.68 7.84
C VAL A 589 -27.46 -13.95 6.82
N ASP A 590 -28.77 -14.09 6.92
CA ASP A 590 -29.74 -13.39 6.08
C ASP A 590 -29.90 -11.94 6.58
N LEU A 591 -29.77 -10.98 5.69
CA LEU A 591 -29.95 -9.55 5.98
C LEU A 591 -31.26 -8.99 5.43
N SER A 592 -32.19 -9.81 4.95
CA SER A 592 -33.42 -9.35 4.29
C SER A 592 -34.28 -8.39 5.16
N GLN A 593 -34.26 -8.57 6.48
CA GLN A 593 -34.96 -7.66 7.40
C GLN A 593 -34.41 -6.23 7.40
N TYR A 594 -33.19 -6.04 6.90
CA TYR A 594 -32.54 -4.72 6.81
C TYR A 594 -32.55 -4.16 5.38
N ALA A 595 -33.33 -4.76 4.48
CA ALA A 595 -33.42 -4.30 3.09
C ALA A 595 -33.74 -2.80 3.00
N GLY A 596 -33.06 -2.10 2.14
CA GLY A 596 -33.15 -0.66 1.98
C GLY A 596 -32.22 0.15 2.89
N LYS A 597 -31.59 -0.47 3.86
CA LYS A 597 -30.59 0.17 4.72
C LYS A 597 -29.20 0.11 4.11
N LYS A 598 -28.30 0.94 4.66
CA LYS A 598 -26.86 0.91 4.32
C LYS A 598 -26.06 0.55 5.57
N ILE A 599 -25.15 -0.43 5.42
CA ILE A 599 -24.20 -0.79 6.47
C ILE A 599 -23.06 0.22 6.43
N ALA A 600 -22.89 0.98 7.51
CA ALA A 600 -21.83 1.96 7.67
C ALA A 600 -20.60 1.40 8.40
N THR A 601 -20.77 0.36 9.21
CA THR A 601 -19.68 -0.40 9.83
C THR A 601 -19.99 -1.88 9.81
N LEU A 602 -19.05 -2.66 9.29
CA LEU A 602 -19.08 -4.12 9.34
C LEU A 602 -18.09 -4.58 10.41
N GLY A 603 -18.60 -5.33 11.38
CA GLY A 603 -17.80 -5.83 12.49
C GLY A 603 -18.33 -7.13 13.06
N LEU A 604 -17.76 -7.50 14.19
CA LEU A 604 -18.09 -8.71 14.92
C LEU A 604 -18.39 -8.36 16.38
N ILE A 605 -19.20 -9.19 17.01
CA ILE A 605 -19.38 -9.21 18.46
C ILE A 605 -18.98 -10.60 18.96
N VAL A 606 -18.07 -10.62 19.93
CA VAL A 606 -17.75 -11.84 20.67
C VAL A 606 -18.47 -11.73 22.00
N LYS A 607 -19.54 -12.49 22.15
CA LYS A 607 -20.37 -12.47 23.33
C LYS A 607 -19.84 -13.44 24.37
N ALA A 608 -19.56 -12.94 25.58
CA ALA A 608 -19.12 -13.74 26.68
C ALA A 608 -20.26 -14.66 27.19
N GLY A 609 -19.89 -15.86 27.61
CA GLY A 609 -20.80 -16.75 28.32
C GLY A 609 -20.87 -16.47 29.82
N ALA A 610 -21.39 -17.41 30.58
CA ALA A 610 -21.58 -17.27 32.03
C ALA A 610 -20.26 -17.22 32.80
N ASN A 611 -19.22 -17.89 32.31
CA ASN A 611 -17.92 -17.97 32.96
C ASN A 611 -16.81 -17.37 32.07
N PRO A 612 -15.82 -16.67 32.65
CA PRO A 612 -14.66 -16.21 31.90
C PRO A 612 -13.90 -17.38 31.27
N ILE A 613 -13.34 -17.11 30.07
CA ILE A 613 -12.49 -18.04 29.31
C ILE A 613 -11.11 -17.43 29.22
N ASP A 614 -10.10 -18.07 29.85
CA ASP A 614 -8.74 -17.48 29.93
C ASP A 614 -8.00 -17.49 28.59
N ASN A 615 -8.23 -18.50 27.77
CA ASN A 615 -7.54 -18.68 26.48
C ASN A 615 -8.56 -18.77 25.34
N TYR A 616 -9.39 -17.77 25.20
CA TYR A 616 -10.34 -17.70 24.10
C TYR A 616 -9.60 -17.47 22.78
N GLN A 617 -10.09 -18.10 21.73
CA GLN A 617 -9.60 -17.91 20.38
C GLN A 617 -10.67 -18.16 19.34
N VAL A 618 -10.77 -17.28 18.36
CA VAL A 618 -11.49 -17.49 17.12
C VAL A 618 -10.67 -16.95 15.95
N ASN A 619 -10.53 -17.75 14.90
CA ASN A 619 -9.95 -17.32 13.63
C ASN A 619 -11.07 -17.00 12.65
N ILE A 620 -10.96 -15.89 11.97
CA ILE A 620 -11.89 -15.45 10.93
C ILE A 620 -11.16 -15.61 9.60
N GLY A 621 -11.64 -16.55 8.79
CA GLY A 621 -10.98 -16.90 7.53
C GLY A 621 -11.49 -16.14 6.32
N LYS A 622 -12.79 -15.81 6.31
CA LYS A 622 -13.40 -15.08 5.20
C LYS A 622 -14.70 -14.41 5.65
N ILE A 623 -14.94 -13.21 5.13
CA ILE A 623 -16.24 -12.53 5.20
C ILE A 623 -16.64 -12.16 3.78
N THR A 624 -17.86 -12.54 3.38
CA THR A 624 -18.43 -12.15 2.10
C THR A 624 -19.81 -11.54 2.31
N VAL A 625 -20.03 -10.34 1.79
CA VAL A 625 -21.34 -9.69 1.75
C VAL A 625 -21.79 -9.66 0.30
N THR A 626 -22.97 -10.17 0.01
CA THR A 626 -23.57 -10.16 -1.34
C THR A 626 -25.01 -9.72 -1.29
N ASP A 627 -25.56 -9.34 -2.44
CA ASP A 627 -26.97 -8.99 -2.62
C ASP A 627 -27.82 -10.16 -3.16
N GLY A 628 -27.22 -11.35 -3.25
CA GLY A 628 -27.86 -12.54 -3.81
C GLY A 628 -27.64 -12.74 -5.30
N ALA A 629 -27.05 -11.76 -6.02
CA ALA A 629 -26.63 -11.94 -7.40
C ALA A 629 -25.35 -12.78 -7.48
N ALA A 630 -25.10 -13.38 -8.65
CA ALA A 630 -23.89 -14.13 -8.91
C ALA A 630 -22.79 -13.21 -9.46
N TYR A 631 -21.59 -13.35 -8.91
CA TYR A 631 -20.41 -12.55 -9.27
C TYR A 631 -19.26 -13.42 -9.79
N THR A 632 -19.53 -14.66 -10.19
CA THR A 632 -18.54 -15.58 -10.76
C THR A 632 -18.02 -15.02 -12.09
N PRO A 633 -16.73 -14.71 -12.22
CA PRO A 633 -16.16 -14.28 -13.50
C PRO A 633 -16.12 -15.44 -14.49
N ALA A 634 -16.06 -15.12 -15.78
CA ALA A 634 -15.78 -16.12 -16.80
C ALA A 634 -14.36 -16.68 -16.61
N ALA A 635 -14.16 -17.93 -17.03
CA ALA A 635 -12.83 -18.51 -17.07
C ALA A 635 -11.90 -17.68 -17.96
N PRO A 636 -10.61 -17.49 -17.58
CA PRO A 636 -9.66 -16.81 -18.43
C PRO A 636 -9.55 -17.43 -19.81
N THR A 637 -9.44 -16.59 -20.84
CA THR A 637 -9.30 -17.00 -22.23
C THR A 637 -7.90 -16.72 -22.75
N ASN A 638 -7.49 -17.44 -23.81
CA ASN A 638 -6.17 -17.32 -24.43
C ASN A 638 -4.99 -17.45 -23.43
N PHE A 639 -5.18 -18.29 -22.43
CA PHE A 639 -4.14 -18.59 -21.47
C PHE A 639 -3.02 -19.39 -22.12
N GLN A 640 -1.78 -18.86 -22.06
CA GLN A 640 -0.61 -19.47 -22.68
C GLN A 640 0.66 -19.18 -21.89
N VAL A 641 1.63 -20.10 -21.98
CA VAL A 641 3.00 -19.83 -21.60
C VAL A 641 3.63 -18.98 -22.69
N GLU A 642 4.13 -17.81 -22.35
CA GLU A 642 4.85 -16.95 -23.28
C GLU A 642 6.31 -17.38 -23.38
N ARG A 643 6.97 -17.58 -22.24
CA ARG A 643 8.35 -18.05 -22.15
C ARG A 643 8.51 -19.00 -20.95
N ALA A 644 9.33 -20.02 -21.13
CA ALA A 644 9.71 -20.95 -20.08
C ALA A 644 11.23 -21.15 -20.10
N TYR A 645 11.86 -21.00 -18.95
CA TYR A 645 13.30 -21.09 -18.77
C TYR A 645 13.63 -22.23 -17.79
N ALA A 646 13.84 -23.43 -18.34
CA ALA A 646 14.04 -24.63 -17.55
C ALA A 646 15.34 -24.60 -16.71
N ASP A 647 16.37 -23.91 -17.21
CA ASP A 647 17.68 -23.84 -16.52
C ASP A 647 17.65 -22.95 -15.28
N SER A 648 16.71 -21.99 -15.21
CA SER A 648 16.59 -21.06 -14.11
C SER A 648 15.25 -21.16 -13.36
N ASP A 649 14.43 -22.17 -13.70
CA ASP A 649 13.12 -22.41 -13.07
C ASP A 649 12.19 -21.19 -13.09
N GLU A 650 12.10 -20.54 -14.27
CA GLU A 650 11.28 -19.36 -14.49
C GLU A 650 10.31 -19.54 -15.64
N LEU A 651 9.19 -18.82 -15.60
CA LEU A 651 8.29 -18.71 -16.73
C LEU A 651 7.54 -17.36 -16.75
N THR A 652 7.02 -17.03 -17.92
CA THR A 652 6.02 -15.97 -18.08
C THR A 652 4.78 -16.55 -18.75
N VAL A 653 3.62 -16.11 -18.27
CA VAL A 653 2.32 -16.49 -18.83
C VAL A 653 1.53 -15.26 -19.24
N LYS A 654 0.63 -15.45 -20.19
CA LYS A 654 -0.30 -14.40 -20.70
C LYS A 654 -1.70 -14.97 -20.81
N TRP A 655 -2.66 -14.06 -20.71
CA TRP A 655 -4.08 -14.35 -20.92
C TRP A 655 -4.83 -13.08 -21.31
N ASP A 656 -6.08 -13.18 -21.67
CA ASP A 656 -6.94 -12.02 -21.91
C ASP A 656 -7.42 -11.44 -20.56
N LEU A 657 -7.22 -10.15 -20.37
CA LEU A 657 -7.67 -9.44 -19.16
C LEU A 657 -9.17 -9.17 -19.25
N ALA A 658 -9.91 -9.62 -18.24
CA ALA A 658 -11.30 -9.23 -18.06
C ALA A 658 -11.38 -7.87 -17.36
N ASP A 659 -12.51 -7.18 -17.49
CA ASP A 659 -12.75 -5.91 -16.79
C ASP A 659 -12.66 -6.09 -15.27
N TYR A 660 -12.08 -5.11 -14.58
CA TYR A 660 -11.90 -5.14 -13.12
C TYR A 660 -13.22 -5.22 -12.36
N SER A 661 -14.33 -4.79 -12.96
CA SER A 661 -15.67 -4.95 -12.36
C SER A 661 -16.10 -6.42 -12.25
N THR A 662 -15.52 -7.32 -13.05
CA THR A 662 -15.88 -8.75 -13.10
C THR A 662 -14.80 -9.66 -12.53
N ALA A 663 -13.52 -9.34 -12.73
CA ALA A 663 -12.39 -10.08 -12.19
C ALA A 663 -11.51 -9.15 -11.33
N LYS A 664 -11.25 -9.54 -10.09
CA LYS A 664 -10.47 -8.73 -9.13
C LYS A 664 -9.01 -9.14 -9.05
N ASN A 665 -8.72 -10.39 -9.31
CA ASN A 665 -7.38 -10.97 -9.35
C ASN A 665 -7.38 -12.23 -10.22
N TYR A 666 -6.17 -12.66 -10.54
CA TYR A 666 -5.91 -13.96 -11.15
C TYR A 666 -4.88 -14.69 -10.29
N LEU A 667 -5.10 -16.00 -10.09
CA LEU A 667 -4.21 -16.86 -9.31
C LEU A 667 -3.67 -17.96 -10.20
N LEU A 668 -2.35 -18.17 -10.18
CA LEU A 668 -1.66 -19.19 -10.97
C LEU A 668 -1.18 -20.33 -10.09
N TYR A 669 -1.44 -21.55 -10.53
CA TYR A 669 -1.02 -22.79 -9.89
C TYR A 669 -0.26 -23.67 -10.88
N LEU A 670 0.75 -24.39 -10.38
CA LEU A 670 1.35 -25.54 -11.06
C LEU A 670 0.85 -26.80 -10.36
N ASP A 671 0.09 -27.62 -11.06
CA ASP A 671 -0.74 -28.67 -10.47
C ASP A 671 -1.63 -28.07 -9.37
N ASN A 672 -1.38 -28.37 -8.10
CA ASN A 672 -2.12 -27.78 -6.98
C ASN A 672 -1.27 -26.81 -6.15
N THR A 673 -0.05 -26.50 -6.61
CA THR A 673 0.85 -25.60 -5.87
C THR A 673 0.66 -24.16 -6.36
N PHE A 674 0.32 -23.25 -5.43
CA PHE A 674 0.22 -21.83 -5.70
C PHE A 674 1.57 -21.25 -6.15
N LEU A 675 1.57 -20.48 -7.24
CA LEU A 675 2.77 -19.84 -7.79
C LEU A 675 2.79 -18.33 -7.62
N GLY A 676 1.63 -17.70 -7.63
CA GLY A 676 1.50 -16.24 -7.58
C GLY A 676 0.19 -15.75 -8.17
N GLY A 677 0.01 -14.47 -8.23
CA GLY A 677 -1.18 -13.88 -8.82
C GLY A 677 -1.18 -12.36 -8.81
N ARG A 678 -1.99 -11.79 -9.67
CA ARG A 678 -2.23 -10.35 -9.78
C ARG A 678 -3.40 -10.07 -10.71
N TYR A 679 -3.94 -8.87 -10.65
CA TYR A 679 -4.84 -8.38 -11.70
C TYR A 679 -4.00 -7.77 -12.82
N ASP A 680 -3.76 -8.55 -13.85
CA ASP A 680 -3.05 -8.18 -15.08
C ASP A 680 -3.32 -9.24 -16.17
N ASP A 681 -2.79 -9.03 -17.34
CA ASP A 681 -2.82 -10.00 -18.47
C ASP A 681 -1.52 -10.81 -18.59
N THR A 682 -0.55 -10.58 -17.72
CA THR A 682 0.74 -11.27 -17.69
C THR A 682 1.18 -11.54 -16.26
N LEU A 683 1.98 -12.60 -16.08
CA LEU A 683 2.62 -12.93 -14.81
C LEU A 683 3.99 -13.56 -15.06
N TYR A 684 4.99 -13.04 -14.38
CA TYR A 684 6.32 -13.64 -14.28
C TYR A 684 6.43 -14.44 -12.97
N VAL A 685 7.00 -15.63 -13.05
CA VAL A 685 7.22 -16.53 -11.91
C VAL A 685 8.66 -17.03 -11.90
N LYS A 686 9.28 -17.01 -10.73
CA LYS A 686 10.59 -17.56 -10.45
C LYS A 686 10.51 -18.67 -9.39
N HIS A 687 11.56 -19.47 -9.26
CA HIS A 687 11.63 -20.58 -8.30
C HIS A 687 10.50 -21.59 -8.46
N LEU A 688 10.25 -22.01 -9.70
CA LEU A 688 9.24 -23.03 -9.99
C LEU A 688 9.55 -24.33 -9.21
N PRO A 689 8.55 -24.92 -8.55
CA PRO A 689 8.76 -26.14 -7.75
C PRO A 689 9.00 -27.40 -8.59
N ALA A 690 8.64 -27.36 -9.89
CA ALA A 690 8.84 -28.45 -10.83
C ALA A 690 8.99 -27.92 -12.26
N LYS A 691 9.62 -28.72 -13.12
CA LYS A 691 9.85 -28.38 -14.54
C LYS A 691 8.73 -28.86 -15.47
N THR A 692 7.83 -29.66 -14.95
CA THR A 692 6.69 -30.21 -15.70
C THR A 692 5.45 -30.20 -14.82
N GLY A 693 4.29 -30.12 -15.45
CA GLY A 693 3.00 -30.15 -14.77
C GLY A 693 1.90 -29.44 -15.55
N THR A 694 0.75 -29.30 -14.93
CA THR A 694 -0.39 -28.59 -15.46
C THR A 694 -0.50 -27.20 -14.83
N LEU A 695 -0.43 -26.18 -15.65
CA LEU A 695 -0.70 -24.80 -15.21
C LEU A 695 -2.20 -24.53 -15.19
N LYS A 696 -2.65 -23.93 -14.12
CA LYS A 696 -4.05 -23.56 -13.89
C LYS A 696 -4.14 -22.10 -13.52
N LEU A 697 -4.92 -21.34 -14.24
CA LEU A 697 -5.17 -19.92 -13.99
C LEU A 697 -6.63 -19.72 -13.57
N TYR A 698 -6.83 -19.14 -12.39
CA TYR A 698 -8.14 -18.85 -11.85
C TYR A 698 -8.42 -17.36 -11.89
N ALA A 699 -9.57 -16.95 -12.39
CA ALA A 699 -10.08 -15.60 -12.21
C ALA A 699 -10.86 -15.53 -10.90
N VAL A 700 -10.56 -14.51 -10.08
CA VAL A 700 -11.22 -14.28 -8.78
C VAL A 700 -12.24 -13.17 -8.96
N GLY A 701 -13.49 -13.42 -8.57
CA GLY A 701 -14.58 -12.45 -8.62
C GLY A 701 -14.67 -11.55 -7.38
N ALA A 702 -15.77 -10.80 -7.31
CA ALA A 702 -16.03 -9.85 -6.23
C ALA A 702 -16.52 -10.50 -4.92
N ASP A 703 -17.02 -11.73 -4.99
CA ASP A 703 -17.60 -12.50 -3.87
C ASP A 703 -16.76 -13.70 -3.42
#